data_16dfa8ca52b477c4c1fa91090740315d
#
_entry.id   16dfa8ca52b477c4c1fa91090740315d
#
_cell.length_a   1.000
_cell.length_b   1.000
_cell.length_c   1.000
_cell.angle_alpha   90.00
_cell.angle_beta   90.00
_cell.angle_gamma   90.00
#
_symmetry.space_group_name_H-M   'P 1'
#
loop_
_entity.id
_entity.type
_entity.pdbx_description
1 polymer ?
#
loop_
_entity_poly.entity_id
_entity_poly.type
_entity_poly.pdbx_seq_one_letter_code
_entity_poly.pdbx_strand_id
1 'polypeptide(L)'
;MKNLNNLYPVARTVQELVLIRLAATLVFVFFFLPLLAQETVIRGKVTDADSGDPLPFVNIVFQNTTIGASTDFDGNYELRTDSPTDTLIASYIGYQPRKKVVSHGKTQTINFQLVEDVTRLQEIVVRPGENPAFEILRNVVKNKSANDKRKYSAYEYDTYTKVEIDVDNISEKMRERKVMKKITQVLDSIDRIAGEDGKPILPLFISESVSKFYYRENPTLKYENILKSKINGIGIQDGTLVTQLVGSSFQEYNFYQNWLNILNKEFVSPIADGWRIYYDYDLMDSVYLGEHFCYRLDFFPRSPQDLAFTGTMWITKEGYALKQIDVTVGKQANLNFVEKIKIQQELERVDGGAWLPSKNRVLIDISELSKTSAGMLAKFYTSNRNFVVDQPHPVSFYQHPIKMAEDARLHEEESYWDGLRHEPLSETEKNVYRMIDTLQSIPVVRTYTDIIKTVVNGYYNAGKIHIGPYVGFVAYNTIEGFRLQGGIKTSMSFSNKWVLRGQLGYGFSDEKFKYSASVERILSRDRWTSVSIRTRSDIGRVGIDEEALSDNYIFLAAQRWGNFRRGYYFDEHRFNSQRELFKGFTQRLVLRHTTFNPTFPFAYNVDPENPAQQLQQSYTNAELIIESRYARDELFIIDDNDRISLGTTRSPVIVARFTRGFRDIMGSDFDFTKLRLSLYKRVRFGPLGIGYANLTGEYVFDPLPYPLLSLHLGNQTPIYTTVTYNLMDFGEFVSDRYVSFNYQHHFEGFLLNRIPLLRKLKWRMVGTANVLYGGMSDMNRKLVVDAPDDPDGAYRPGYMQRGLPYIELGYG
;
A
#
# COMPACT_ATOMS: atom_id res chain seq x y z
N MET A 1 -100.27 -37.12 -36.60
CA MET A 1 -99.80 -37.22 -35.24
C MET A 1 -99.33 -38.67 -34.96
N LYS A 2 -98.20 -39.06 -35.20
CA LYS A 2 -97.47 -40.32 -34.75
C LYS A 2 -96.00 -40.11 -35.08
N ASN A 3 -95.07 -40.40 -34.13
CA ASN A 3 -93.64 -40.47 -34.18
C ASN A 3 -92.85 -39.34 -33.51
N LEU A 4 -92.97 -39.28 -32.18
CA LEU A 4 -91.99 -38.45 -31.39
C LEU A 4 -91.61 -39.21 -30.08
N ASN A 5 -91.76 -40.50 -29.97
CA ASN A 5 -91.52 -41.27 -28.69
C ASN A 5 -90.25 -42.18 -28.75
N ASN A 6 -89.40 -42.12 -29.77
CA ASN A 6 -88.22 -43.01 -29.89
C ASN A 6 -86.84 -42.37 -29.74
N LEU A 7 -86.76 -41.12 -29.28
CA LEU A 7 -85.43 -40.41 -29.13
C LEU A 7 -84.95 -40.32 -27.70
N TYR A 8 -85.72 -40.71 -26.70
CA TYR A 8 -85.43 -40.59 -25.28
C TYR A 8 -84.43 -41.61 -24.68
N PRO A 9 -84.34 -42.90 -25.13
CA PRO A 9 -83.35 -43.79 -24.55
C PRO A 9 -81.88 -43.55 -25.00
N VAL A 10 -81.62 -42.97 -26.18
CA VAL A 10 -80.22 -42.74 -26.72
C VAL A 10 -79.56 -41.56 -26.08
N ALA A 11 -80.32 -40.51 -25.71
CA ALA A 11 -79.73 -39.33 -25.07
C ALA A 11 -79.24 -39.59 -23.64
N ARG A 12 -79.86 -40.50 -22.90
CA ARG A 12 -79.51 -40.87 -21.52
C ARG A 12 -78.24 -41.69 -21.46
N THR A 13 -78.10 -42.69 -22.37
CA THR A 13 -76.86 -43.46 -22.49
C THR A 13 -75.64 -42.66 -22.93
N VAL A 14 -75.84 -41.68 -23.77
CA VAL A 14 -74.70 -40.76 -24.19
C VAL A 14 -74.27 -39.82 -23.06
N GLN A 15 -75.22 -39.30 -22.28
CA GLN A 15 -74.95 -38.47 -21.09
C GLN A 15 -74.23 -39.24 -19.97
N GLU A 16 -74.65 -40.52 -19.71
CA GLU A 16 -73.95 -41.36 -18.74
C GLU A 16 -72.57 -41.76 -19.19
N LEU A 17 -72.31 -42.03 -20.49
CA LEU A 17 -71.00 -42.30 -21.05
C LEU A 17 -70.05 -41.06 -21.04
N VAL A 18 -70.59 -39.85 -21.26
CA VAL A 18 -69.87 -38.61 -21.16
C VAL A 18 -69.52 -38.34 -19.70
N LEU A 19 -70.37 -38.51 -18.73
CA LEU A 19 -70.08 -38.37 -17.31
C LEU A 19 -69.08 -39.38 -16.81
N ILE A 20 -69.15 -40.67 -17.24
CA ILE A 20 -68.08 -41.65 -16.88
C ILE A 20 -66.80 -41.36 -17.51
N ARG A 21 -66.70 -40.85 -18.76
CA ARG A 21 -65.46 -40.39 -19.39
C ARG A 21 -64.91 -39.16 -18.70
N LEU A 22 -65.72 -38.17 -18.33
CA LEU A 22 -65.29 -36.99 -17.56
C LEU A 22 -64.84 -37.41 -16.17
N ALA A 23 -65.53 -38.32 -15.48
CA ALA A 23 -65.03 -38.79 -14.20
C ALA A 23 -63.76 -39.60 -14.30
N ALA A 24 -63.57 -40.43 -15.33
CA ALA A 24 -62.35 -41.16 -15.60
C ALA A 24 -61.21 -40.26 -16.00
N THR A 25 -61.49 -39.17 -16.75
CA THR A 25 -60.50 -38.16 -17.10
C THR A 25 -60.07 -37.33 -15.88
N LEU A 26 -61.03 -37.03 -15.00
CA LEU A 26 -60.77 -36.31 -13.74
C LEU A 26 -59.97 -37.18 -12.75
N VAL A 27 -60.22 -38.43 -12.64
CA VAL A 27 -59.49 -39.42 -11.86
C VAL A 27 -58.09 -39.61 -12.46
N PHE A 28 -57.93 -39.65 -13.80
CA PHE A 28 -56.66 -39.75 -14.49
C PHE A 28 -55.81 -38.47 -14.33
N VAL A 29 -56.42 -37.30 -14.37
CA VAL A 29 -55.80 -36.03 -14.10
C VAL A 29 -55.34 -35.93 -12.63
N PHE A 30 -56.13 -36.49 -11.69
CA PHE A 30 -55.75 -36.49 -10.27
C PHE A 30 -54.60 -37.49 -9.99
N PHE A 31 -54.48 -38.57 -10.75
CA PHE A 31 -53.34 -39.53 -10.65
C PHE A 31 -52.05 -39.02 -11.34
N PHE A 32 -52.15 -38.06 -12.26
CA PHE A 32 -51.03 -37.43 -12.94
C PHE A 32 -50.70 -36.04 -12.42
N LEU A 33 -51.28 -35.56 -11.32
CA LEU A 33 -50.71 -34.49 -10.54
C LEU A 33 -49.34 -35.00 -10.07
N PRO A 34 -48.21 -34.50 -10.59
CA PRO A 34 -46.94 -34.92 -10.05
C PRO A 34 -46.97 -34.62 -8.55
N LEU A 35 -46.59 -35.60 -7.75
CA LEU A 35 -46.10 -35.35 -6.41
C LEU A 35 -44.93 -34.38 -6.57
N LEU A 36 -45.20 -33.09 -6.54
CA LEU A 36 -44.20 -32.07 -6.38
C LEU A 36 -43.56 -32.38 -5.04
N ALA A 37 -42.45 -33.09 -5.06
CA ALA A 37 -41.59 -33.18 -3.89
C ALA A 37 -41.42 -31.73 -3.43
N GLN A 38 -41.95 -31.39 -2.26
CA GLN A 38 -41.84 -30.02 -1.75
C GLN A 38 -40.40 -29.76 -1.34
N GLU A 39 -39.67 -29.10 -2.22
CA GLU A 39 -38.30 -28.67 -1.96
C GLU A 39 -38.25 -27.86 -0.65
N THR A 40 -37.34 -28.19 0.23
CA THR A 40 -37.05 -27.39 1.43
C THR A 40 -36.07 -26.31 1.08
N VAL A 41 -36.50 -25.07 1.19
CA VAL A 41 -35.66 -23.90 0.95
C VAL A 41 -35.41 -23.17 2.26
N ILE A 42 -34.15 -23.03 2.64
CA ILE A 42 -33.77 -22.30 3.85
C ILE A 42 -32.91 -21.11 3.43
N ARG A 43 -33.33 -19.95 3.85
CA ARG A 43 -32.56 -18.70 3.71
C ARG A 43 -32.25 -18.15 5.10
N GLY A 44 -31.19 -17.40 5.23
CA GLY A 44 -30.91 -16.76 6.49
C GLY A 44 -29.64 -15.94 6.46
N LYS A 45 -29.37 -15.32 7.59
CA LYS A 45 -28.18 -14.53 7.82
C LYS A 45 -27.47 -15.04 9.07
N VAL A 46 -26.13 -15.08 9.01
CA VAL A 46 -25.29 -15.40 10.16
C VAL A 46 -24.53 -14.15 10.55
N THR A 47 -24.59 -13.82 11.84
CA THR A 47 -23.90 -12.66 12.40
C THR A 47 -23.11 -13.07 13.64
N ASP A 48 -22.11 -12.29 13.97
CA ASP A 48 -21.47 -12.32 15.27
C ASP A 48 -22.48 -11.90 16.35
N ALA A 49 -22.46 -12.59 17.49
CA ALA A 49 -23.46 -12.35 18.54
C ALA A 49 -23.18 -11.05 19.32
N ASP A 50 -21.93 -10.63 19.40
CA ASP A 50 -21.49 -9.49 20.19
C ASP A 50 -21.43 -8.21 19.37
N SER A 51 -20.88 -8.26 18.14
CA SER A 51 -20.78 -7.09 17.26
C SER A 51 -21.98 -6.89 16.34
N GLY A 52 -22.73 -7.95 16.05
CA GLY A 52 -23.80 -7.94 15.05
C GLY A 52 -23.32 -7.97 13.61
N ASP A 53 -22.00 -7.98 13.38
CA ASP A 53 -21.41 -7.98 12.04
C ASP A 53 -21.72 -9.28 11.29
N PRO A 54 -21.89 -9.23 9.97
CA PRO A 54 -22.09 -10.42 9.16
C PRO A 54 -20.85 -11.31 9.20
N LEU A 55 -21.06 -12.61 9.38
CA LEU A 55 -20.01 -13.62 9.34
C LEU A 55 -19.98 -14.31 7.98
N PRO A 56 -19.02 -13.97 7.10
CA PRO A 56 -18.86 -14.65 5.83
C PRO A 56 -18.23 -16.04 6.01
N PHE A 57 -18.54 -16.94 5.05
CA PHE A 57 -17.95 -18.28 4.95
C PHE A 57 -18.28 -19.20 6.13
N VAL A 58 -19.33 -18.90 6.88
CA VAL A 58 -19.85 -19.81 7.89
C VAL A 58 -20.41 -21.04 7.22
N ASN A 59 -20.02 -22.20 7.68
CA ASN A 59 -20.53 -23.47 7.18
C ASN A 59 -21.88 -23.77 7.78
N ILE A 60 -22.91 -23.89 6.94
CA ILE A 60 -24.29 -24.23 7.29
C ILE A 60 -24.60 -25.59 6.73
N VAL A 61 -24.72 -26.62 7.56
CA VAL A 61 -24.85 -28.02 7.13
C VAL A 61 -25.98 -28.71 7.89
N PHE A 62 -26.77 -29.56 7.22
CA PHE A 62 -27.68 -30.45 7.87
C PHE A 62 -26.94 -31.51 8.68
N GLN A 63 -27.39 -31.72 9.92
CA GLN A 63 -26.73 -32.62 10.86
C GLN A 63 -26.62 -34.04 10.28
N ASN A 64 -25.37 -34.60 10.33
CA ASN A 64 -25.01 -35.93 9.83
C ASN A 64 -25.16 -36.09 8.30
N THR A 65 -25.15 -35.03 7.54
CA THR A 65 -25.14 -35.04 6.08
C THR A 65 -24.00 -34.19 5.51
N THR A 66 -23.78 -34.27 4.20
CA THR A 66 -22.93 -33.37 3.44
C THR A 66 -23.71 -32.28 2.72
N ILE A 67 -25.00 -32.14 2.98
CA ILE A 67 -25.90 -31.16 2.38
C ILE A 67 -25.76 -29.86 3.17
N GLY A 68 -25.23 -28.83 2.55
CA GLY A 68 -25.01 -27.56 3.21
C GLY A 68 -24.73 -26.42 2.24
N ALA A 69 -24.56 -25.25 2.80
CA ALA A 69 -24.17 -24.02 2.11
C ALA A 69 -23.15 -23.26 2.96
N SER A 70 -22.42 -22.32 2.36
CA SER A 70 -21.61 -21.35 3.10
C SER A 70 -22.25 -19.98 2.99
N THR A 71 -22.07 -19.14 4.02
CA THR A 71 -22.52 -17.75 3.95
C THR A 71 -21.67 -16.96 2.96
N ASP A 72 -22.32 -16.03 2.26
CA ASP A 72 -21.63 -15.01 1.45
C ASP A 72 -20.94 -13.95 2.34
N PHE A 73 -20.33 -12.92 1.73
CA PHE A 73 -19.65 -11.86 2.46
C PHE A 73 -20.56 -11.05 3.41
N ASP A 74 -21.86 -11.01 3.14
CA ASP A 74 -22.85 -10.33 3.96
C ASP A 74 -23.48 -11.24 5.01
N GLY A 75 -22.93 -12.46 5.15
CA GLY A 75 -23.41 -13.46 6.08
C GLY A 75 -24.69 -14.14 5.63
N ASN A 76 -25.20 -13.90 4.41
CA ASN A 76 -26.40 -14.53 3.92
C ASN A 76 -26.11 -15.91 3.34
N TYR A 77 -27.10 -16.82 3.44
CA TYR A 77 -27.05 -18.13 2.81
C TYR A 77 -28.40 -18.56 2.27
N GLU A 78 -28.36 -19.40 1.24
CA GLU A 78 -29.53 -20.10 0.72
C GLU A 78 -29.17 -21.57 0.54
N LEU A 79 -30.00 -22.44 1.07
CA LEU A 79 -29.89 -23.89 0.99
C LEU A 79 -31.16 -24.47 0.44
N ARG A 80 -31.07 -25.29 -0.62
CA ARG A 80 -32.19 -25.98 -1.24
C ARG A 80 -31.93 -27.49 -1.21
N THR A 81 -32.92 -28.28 -0.81
CA THR A 81 -32.77 -29.73 -0.79
C THR A 81 -34.13 -30.42 -0.77
N ASP A 82 -34.18 -31.59 -1.41
CA ASP A 82 -35.32 -32.54 -1.36
C ASP A 82 -35.18 -33.57 -0.23
N SER A 83 -34.03 -33.57 0.47
CA SER A 83 -33.67 -34.52 1.52
C SER A 83 -33.17 -33.82 2.79
N PRO A 84 -34.00 -32.98 3.42
CA PRO A 84 -33.60 -32.25 4.63
C PRO A 84 -33.54 -33.19 5.84
N THR A 85 -32.73 -32.86 6.86
CA THR A 85 -32.82 -33.41 8.21
C THR A 85 -33.40 -32.39 9.17
N ASP A 86 -33.84 -32.85 10.37
CA ASP A 86 -34.50 -31.99 11.35
C ASP A 86 -33.64 -30.86 11.92
N THR A 87 -32.34 -30.90 11.73
CA THR A 87 -31.43 -29.96 12.38
C THR A 87 -30.36 -29.38 11.40
N LEU A 88 -30.27 -28.06 11.38
CA LEU A 88 -29.27 -27.30 10.69
C LEU A 88 -28.22 -26.81 11.67
N ILE A 89 -26.93 -26.92 11.32
CA ILE A 89 -25.78 -26.54 12.13
C ILE A 89 -25.05 -25.42 11.42
N ALA A 90 -24.80 -24.30 12.11
CA ALA A 90 -23.88 -23.25 11.72
C ALA A 90 -22.56 -23.44 12.48
N SER A 91 -21.45 -23.52 11.76
CA SER A 91 -20.11 -23.67 12.35
C SER A 91 -19.09 -22.78 11.65
N TYR A 92 -18.21 -22.16 12.44
CA TYR A 92 -17.17 -21.26 11.95
C TYR A 92 -15.93 -21.38 12.84
N ILE A 93 -14.72 -21.25 12.26
CA ILE A 93 -13.48 -21.33 13.04
C ILE A 93 -13.41 -20.17 14.04
N GLY A 94 -13.15 -20.50 15.30
CA GLY A 94 -13.09 -19.53 16.39
C GLY A 94 -14.46 -19.20 16.99
N TYR A 95 -15.53 -19.91 16.58
CA TYR A 95 -16.89 -19.72 17.10
C TYR A 95 -17.53 -21.01 17.59
N GLN A 96 -18.41 -20.90 18.57
CA GLN A 96 -19.21 -22.02 19.06
C GLN A 96 -20.26 -22.40 18.03
N PRO A 97 -20.37 -23.69 17.60
CA PRO A 97 -21.38 -24.11 16.67
C PRO A 97 -22.79 -23.96 17.27
N ARG A 98 -23.72 -23.50 16.45
CA ARG A 98 -25.15 -23.35 16.83
C ARG A 98 -26.03 -24.26 15.99
N LYS A 99 -27.08 -24.79 16.61
CA LYS A 99 -28.05 -25.69 16.00
C LYS A 99 -29.44 -25.07 16.01
N LYS A 100 -30.19 -25.24 14.91
CA LYS A 100 -31.63 -24.88 14.80
C LYS A 100 -32.41 -25.94 14.10
N VAL A 101 -33.71 -26.10 14.50
CA VAL A 101 -34.64 -27.06 13.92
C VAL A 101 -35.18 -26.52 12.59
N VAL A 102 -35.40 -27.44 11.64
CA VAL A 102 -35.86 -27.18 10.28
C VAL A 102 -37.20 -27.81 10.05
N SER A 103 -38.11 -27.12 9.39
CA SER A 103 -39.38 -27.68 8.90
C SER A 103 -39.24 -28.16 7.46
N HIS A 104 -39.57 -29.41 7.19
CA HIS A 104 -39.44 -30.01 5.86
C HIS A 104 -40.48 -29.50 4.87
N GLY A 105 -40.19 -29.46 3.60
CA GLY A 105 -41.08 -29.09 2.50
C GLY A 105 -41.57 -27.64 2.54
N LYS A 106 -40.85 -26.71 3.17
CA LYS A 106 -41.24 -25.30 3.29
C LYS A 106 -40.08 -24.38 2.99
N THR A 107 -40.42 -23.21 2.47
CA THR A 107 -39.46 -22.06 2.46
C THR A 107 -39.49 -21.38 3.81
N GLN A 108 -38.35 -21.24 4.46
CA GLN A 108 -38.22 -20.65 5.80
C GLN A 108 -36.94 -19.81 5.93
N THR A 109 -36.99 -18.85 6.86
CA THR A 109 -35.83 -18.02 7.18
C THR A 109 -35.26 -18.44 8.54
N ILE A 110 -33.99 -18.84 8.57
CA ILE A 110 -33.28 -19.26 9.79
C ILE A 110 -31.99 -18.44 9.91
N ASN A 111 -31.97 -17.46 10.81
CA ASN A 111 -30.77 -16.68 11.10
C ASN A 111 -29.99 -17.33 12.23
N PHE A 112 -28.65 -17.17 12.24
CA PHE A 112 -27.78 -17.61 13.32
C PHE A 112 -27.01 -16.42 13.90
N GLN A 113 -26.77 -16.47 15.21
CA GLN A 113 -25.82 -15.61 15.91
C GLN A 113 -24.78 -16.51 16.56
N LEU A 114 -23.52 -16.38 16.15
CA LEU A 114 -22.42 -17.19 16.66
C LEU A 114 -21.66 -16.41 17.72
N VAL A 115 -21.25 -17.11 18.77
CA VAL A 115 -20.45 -16.56 19.88
C VAL A 115 -19.01 -17.02 19.70
N GLU A 116 -18.06 -16.12 19.84
CA GLU A 116 -16.62 -16.43 19.73
C GLU A 116 -16.20 -17.46 20.79
N ASP A 117 -15.43 -18.46 20.40
CA ASP A 117 -14.90 -19.51 21.30
C ASP A 117 -13.39 -19.35 21.48
N VAL A 118 -12.99 -18.71 22.55
CA VAL A 118 -11.57 -18.40 22.86
C VAL A 118 -10.78 -19.63 23.36
N THR A 119 -11.41 -20.78 23.57
CA THR A 119 -10.84 -21.88 24.39
C THR A 119 -10.58 -23.19 23.66
N ARG A 120 -10.86 -23.36 22.39
CA ARG A 120 -10.65 -24.66 21.71
C ARG A 120 -9.19 -24.92 21.32
N LEU A 121 -8.51 -25.71 22.16
CA LEU A 121 -7.40 -26.56 21.73
C LEU A 121 -7.98 -27.69 20.87
N GLN A 122 -7.59 -27.77 19.59
CA GLN A 122 -8.06 -28.82 18.70
C GLN A 122 -7.49 -30.17 19.14
N GLU A 123 -8.38 -31.15 19.25
CA GLU A 123 -8.02 -32.57 19.49
C GLU A 123 -7.36 -33.13 18.20
N ILE A 124 -6.11 -33.53 18.29
CA ILE A 124 -5.38 -34.15 17.17
C ILE A 124 -5.83 -35.61 17.06
N VAL A 125 -6.68 -35.90 16.11
CA VAL A 125 -7.08 -37.26 15.77
C VAL A 125 -6.02 -37.88 14.85
N VAL A 126 -5.15 -38.73 15.42
CA VAL A 126 -4.17 -39.51 14.65
C VAL A 126 -4.89 -40.67 13.94
N ARG A 127 -5.01 -40.58 12.62
CA ARG A 127 -5.53 -41.69 11.79
C ARG A 127 -4.37 -42.42 11.13
N PRO A 128 -4.40 -43.78 11.08
CA PRO A 128 -3.41 -44.54 10.37
C PRO A 128 -3.55 -44.33 8.84
N GLY A 129 -2.47 -44.01 8.16
CA GLY A 129 -2.41 -43.76 6.73
C GLY A 129 -1.93 -42.35 6.37
N GLU A 130 -1.82 -42.07 5.07
CA GLU A 130 -1.52 -40.71 4.60
C GLU A 130 -2.77 -39.83 4.79
N ASN A 131 -2.55 -38.59 5.24
CA ASN A 131 -3.62 -37.62 5.42
C ASN A 131 -4.34 -37.37 4.08
N PRO A 132 -5.67 -37.58 3.99
CA PRO A 132 -6.41 -37.45 2.73
C PRO A 132 -6.36 -36.02 2.14
N ALA A 133 -6.15 -35.00 2.96
CA ALA A 133 -5.94 -33.64 2.49
C ALA A 133 -4.73 -33.52 1.54
N PHE A 134 -3.72 -34.36 1.71
CA PHE A 134 -2.49 -34.28 0.91
C PHE A 134 -2.71 -34.68 -0.56
N GLU A 135 -3.62 -35.62 -0.84
CA GLU A 135 -4.00 -35.97 -2.20
C GLU A 135 -4.69 -34.78 -2.89
N ILE A 136 -5.61 -34.13 -2.17
CA ILE A 136 -6.29 -32.95 -2.69
C ILE A 136 -5.28 -31.84 -3.02
N LEU A 137 -4.36 -31.56 -2.12
CA LEU A 137 -3.34 -30.53 -2.33
C LEU A 137 -2.36 -30.84 -3.48
N ARG A 138 -1.95 -32.11 -3.64
CA ARG A 138 -1.17 -32.53 -4.82
C ARG A 138 -1.93 -32.19 -6.12
N ASN A 139 -3.23 -32.46 -6.15
CA ASN A 139 -4.07 -32.15 -7.30
C ASN A 139 -4.27 -30.63 -7.49
N VAL A 140 -4.40 -29.86 -6.42
CA VAL A 140 -4.42 -28.38 -6.49
C VAL A 140 -3.15 -27.86 -7.14
N VAL A 141 -1.97 -28.29 -6.66
CA VAL A 141 -0.67 -27.87 -7.22
C VAL A 141 -0.52 -28.28 -8.67
N LYS A 142 -0.95 -29.50 -9.03
CA LYS A 142 -0.92 -29.99 -10.42
C LYS A 142 -1.78 -29.15 -11.36
N ASN A 143 -2.95 -28.68 -10.89
CA ASN A 143 -3.90 -27.89 -11.69
C ASN A 143 -3.73 -26.38 -11.52
N LYS A 144 -2.73 -25.94 -10.77
CA LYS A 144 -2.50 -24.55 -10.39
C LYS A 144 -2.41 -23.61 -11.59
N SER A 145 -1.66 -23.98 -12.63
CA SER A 145 -1.51 -23.18 -13.85
C SER A 145 -2.81 -23.03 -14.66
N ALA A 146 -3.70 -24.03 -14.58
CA ALA A 146 -4.99 -23.98 -15.26
C ALA A 146 -5.99 -23.07 -14.55
N ASN A 147 -5.89 -22.99 -13.23
CA ASN A 147 -6.82 -22.25 -12.36
C ASN A 147 -6.36 -20.82 -12.05
N ASP A 148 -5.06 -20.50 -12.22
CA ASP A 148 -4.48 -19.20 -11.94
C ASP A 148 -4.92 -18.16 -13.00
N LYS A 149 -5.41 -17.04 -12.57
CA LYS A 149 -5.79 -15.91 -13.44
C LYS A 149 -4.66 -15.38 -14.35
N ARG A 150 -3.38 -15.62 -13.99
CA ARG A 150 -2.22 -15.28 -14.83
C ARG A 150 -2.11 -16.12 -16.11
N LYS A 151 -2.95 -17.13 -16.28
CA LYS A 151 -3.14 -17.85 -17.52
C LYS A 151 -3.63 -16.93 -18.65
N TYR A 152 -4.42 -15.93 -18.31
CA TYR A 152 -4.93 -14.98 -19.29
C TYR A 152 -3.88 -13.98 -19.72
N SER A 153 -3.87 -13.63 -21.01
CA SER A 153 -3.02 -12.57 -21.55
C SER A 153 -3.42 -11.18 -21.01
N ALA A 154 -4.70 -11.02 -20.71
CA ALA A 154 -5.30 -9.84 -20.07
C ALA A 154 -6.63 -10.21 -19.42
N TYR A 155 -7.04 -9.44 -18.44
CA TYR A 155 -8.41 -9.46 -17.90
C TYR A 155 -8.81 -8.09 -17.40
N GLU A 156 -10.12 -7.84 -17.43
CA GLU A 156 -10.73 -6.64 -16.89
C GLU A 156 -12.04 -6.95 -16.19
N TYR A 157 -12.45 -6.09 -15.27
CA TYR A 157 -13.71 -6.20 -14.55
C TYR A 157 -14.13 -4.86 -13.95
N ASP A 158 -15.44 -4.74 -13.70
CA ASP A 158 -15.97 -3.64 -12.90
C ASP A 158 -15.81 -3.96 -11.42
N THR A 159 -15.36 -3.02 -10.63
CA THR A 159 -15.13 -3.21 -9.21
C THR A 159 -15.80 -2.12 -8.37
N TYR A 160 -16.44 -2.56 -7.29
CA TYR A 160 -16.89 -1.71 -6.21
C TYR A 160 -15.99 -1.93 -5.00
N THR A 161 -15.43 -0.87 -4.48
CA THR A 161 -14.50 -0.91 -3.33
C THR A 161 -15.04 -0.06 -2.20
N LYS A 162 -14.96 -0.59 -0.98
CA LYS A 162 -15.27 0.10 0.26
C LYS A 162 -14.09 -0.01 1.20
N VAL A 163 -13.69 1.11 1.79
CA VAL A 163 -12.58 1.19 2.76
C VAL A 163 -13.09 1.90 4.00
N GLU A 164 -12.86 1.29 5.16
CA GLU A 164 -13.17 1.87 6.47
C GLU A 164 -11.93 1.85 7.34
N ILE A 165 -11.67 2.94 8.05
CA ILE A 165 -10.57 3.06 8.99
C ILE A 165 -11.13 3.54 10.32
N ASP A 166 -10.91 2.76 11.36
CA ASP A 166 -11.39 3.00 12.69
C ASP A 166 -10.24 3.13 13.68
N VAL A 167 -10.48 3.84 14.76
CA VAL A 167 -9.64 3.78 15.96
C VAL A 167 -10.24 2.77 16.92
N ASP A 168 -9.42 1.86 17.39
CA ASP A 168 -9.78 0.88 18.40
C ASP A 168 -8.88 0.96 19.62
N ASN A 169 -9.09 0.10 20.62
CA ASN A 169 -8.23 -0.03 21.79
C ASN A 169 -7.85 1.33 22.44
N ILE A 170 -8.82 2.25 22.54
CA ILE A 170 -8.58 3.59 23.13
C ILE A 170 -8.24 3.43 24.60
N SER A 171 -7.00 3.73 24.99
CA SER A 171 -6.54 3.62 26.37
C SER A 171 -7.32 4.53 27.33
N GLU A 172 -7.48 4.12 28.59
CA GLU A 172 -8.19 4.94 29.59
C GLU A 172 -7.58 6.33 29.75
N LYS A 173 -6.24 6.44 29.73
CA LYS A 173 -5.53 7.74 29.76
C LYS A 173 -5.89 8.62 28.56
N MET A 174 -6.15 8.03 27.42
CA MET A 174 -6.60 8.78 26.24
C MET A 174 -8.06 9.20 26.38
N ARG A 175 -8.92 8.33 26.92
CA ARG A 175 -10.35 8.66 27.22
C ARG A 175 -10.50 9.81 28.22
N GLU A 176 -9.58 9.93 29.16
CA GLU A 176 -9.61 11.01 30.17
C GLU A 176 -9.20 12.38 29.61
N ARG A 177 -8.62 12.47 28.44
CA ARG A 177 -8.27 13.74 27.81
C ARG A 177 -9.52 14.55 27.50
N LYS A 178 -9.47 15.89 27.77
CA LYS A 178 -10.60 16.82 27.57
C LYS A 178 -11.28 16.69 26.21
N VAL A 179 -10.50 16.38 25.16
CA VAL A 179 -11.00 16.17 23.79
C VAL A 179 -11.83 14.91 23.70
N MET A 180 -11.29 13.79 24.22
CA MET A 180 -11.98 12.49 24.17
C MET A 180 -13.25 12.50 25.03
N LYS A 181 -13.25 13.17 26.18
CA LYS A 181 -14.47 13.34 26.98
C LYS A 181 -15.59 14.06 26.21
N LYS A 182 -15.26 15.09 25.43
CA LYS A 182 -16.23 15.76 24.55
C LYS A 182 -16.73 14.88 23.42
N ILE A 183 -15.82 14.11 22.79
CA ILE A 183 -16.17 13.14 21.76
C ILE A 183 -17.09 12.06 22.35
N THR A 184 -16.73 11.48 23.48
CA THR A 184 -17.54 10.43 24.14
C THR A 184 -18.93 10.94 24.53
N GLN A 185 -19.05 12.16 25.06
CA GLN A 185 -20.35 12.75 25.39
C GLN A 185 -21.28 12.90 24.19
N VAL A 186 -20.74 13.21 23.01
CA VAL A 186 -21.52 13.32 21.78
C VAL A 186 -21.86 11.91 21.23
N LEU A 187 -20.93 10.96 21.34
CA LEU A 187 -21.10 9.60 20.86
C LEU A 187 -22.01 8.74 21.77
N ASP A 188 -22.15 9.08 23.04
CA ASP A 188 -23.10 8.39 23.96
C ASP A 188 -24.58 8.53 23.53
N SER A 189 -24.86 9.45 22.60
CA SER A 189 -26.19 9.62 21.99
C SER A 189 -26.38 8.78 20.68
N ILE A 190 -25.35 8.10 20.21
CA ILE A 190 -25.38 7.27 19.00
C ILE A 190 -25.12 5.82 19.41
N ASP A 191 -25.78 4.87 18.75
CA ASP A 191 -25.53 3.45 18.97
C ASP A 191 -24.02 3.14 18.83
N ARG A 192 -23.44 2.55 19.87
CA ARG A 192 -22.01 2.20 19.89
C ARG A 192 -21.77 1.14 18.85
N ILE A 193 -20.80 1.41 17.97
CA ILE A 193 -20.34 0.42 17.00
C ILE A 193 -19.25 -0.40 17.70
N ALA A 194 -19.41 -1.72 17.67
CA ALA A 194 -18.41 -2.67 18.15
C ALA A 194 -17.58 -3.20 16.98
N GLY A 195 -16.28 -3.42 17.20
CA GLY A 195 -15.42 -4.12 16.28
C GLY A 195 -15.69 -5.62 16.28
N GLU A 196 -14.98 -6.38 15.45
CA GLU A 196 -15.09 -7.86 15.40
C GLU A 196 -14.75 -8.55 16.74
N ASP A 197 -14.04 -7.87 17.63
CA ASP A 197 -13.68 -8.33 18.98
C ASP A 197 -14.64 -7.84 20.07
N GLY A 198 -15.79 -7.28 19.68
CA GLY A 198 -16.79 -6.73 20.59
C GLY A 198 -16.41 -5.44 21.29
N LYS A 199 -15.21 -4.90 21.05
CA LYS A 199 -14.77 -3.63 21.65
C LYS A 199 -15.31 -2.43 20.88
N PRO A 200 -15.62 -1.33 21.57
CA PRO A 200 -16.08 -0.12 20.89
C PRO A 200 -15.02 0.44 19.96
N ILE A 201 -15.38 0.71 18.71
CA ILE A 201 -14.56 1.37 17.70
C ILE A 201 -15.04 2.80 17.48
N LEU A 202 -14.12 3.66 17.03
CA LEU A 202 -14.39 5.03 16.63
C LEU A 202 -14.06 5.19 15.14
N PRO A 203 -15.06 5.21 14.26
CA PRO A 203 -14.83 5.40 12.85
C PRO A 203 -14.20 6.77 12.55
N LEU A 204 -13.11 6.76 11.77
CA LEU A 204 -12.44 7.97 11.31
C LEU A 204 -12.67 8.25 9.83
N PHE A 205 -12.84 7.20 9.05
CA PHE A 205 -12.86 7.30 7.60
C PHE A 205 -13.66 6.16 6.99
N ILE A 206 -14.51 6.51 6.03
CA ILE A 206 -15.16 5.56 5.14
C ILE A 206 -15.15 6.11 3.72
N SER A 207 -14.86 5.26 2.74
CA SER A 207 -14.94 5.62 1.34
C SER A 207 -15.55 4.50 0.52
N GLU A 208 -16.26 4.89 -0.52
CA GLU A 208 -16.78 4.01 -1.55
C GLU A 208 -16.27 4.45 -2.91
N SER A 209 -15.97 3.51 -3.79
CA SER A 209 -15.62 3.79 -5.18
C SER A 209 -16.15 2.74 -6.13
N VAL A 210 -16.46 3.20 -7.32
CA VAL A 210 -16.76 2.34 -8.48
C VAL A 210 -15.68 2.59 -9.51
N SER A 211 -15.00 1.54 -9.93
CA SER A 211 -13.91 1.63 -10.87
C SER A 211 -13.94 0.49 -11.89
N LYS A 212 -13.15 0.62 -12.94
CA LYS A 212 -12.88 -0.44 -13.88
C LYS A 212 -11.40 -0.79 -13.82
N PHE A 213 -11.12 -2.06 -13.55
CA PHE A 213 -9.78 -2.60 -13.40
C PHE A 213 -9.36 -3.34 -14.65
N TYR A 214 -8.09 -3.16 -15.05
CA TYR A 214 -7.48 -3.76 -16.22
C TYR A 214 -6.13 -4.35 -15.88
N TYR A 215 -5.88 -5.56 -16.35
CA TYR A 215 -4.63 -6.28 -16.20
C TYR A 215 -4.12 -6.78 -17.54
N ARG A 216 -2.80 -6.78 -17.72
CA ARG A 216 -2.09 -7.38 -18.86
C ARG A 216 -0.88 -8.14 -18.34
N GLU A 217 -0.66 -9.37 -18.84
CA GLU A 217 0.44 -10.23 -18.38
C GLU A 217 1.77 -9.88 -19.05
N ASN A 218 1.80 -9.67 -20.35
CA ASN A 218 3.03 -9.43 -21.10
C ASN A 218 3.06 -8.08 -21.83
N PRO A 219 3.79 -7.06 -21.32
CA PRO A 219 4.41 -6.99 -20.01
C PRO A 219 3.35 -6.91 -18.89
N THR A 220 3.70 -7.33 -17.67
CA THR A 220 2.77 -7.25 -16.52
C THR A 220 2.48 -5.80 -16.19
N LEU A 221 1.25 -5.37 -16.48
CA LEU A 221 0.76 -4.00 -16.29
C LEU A 221 -0.62 -4.03 -15.67
N LYS A 222 -0.90 -3.02 -14.88
CA LYS A 222 -2.20 -2.80 -14.24
C LYS A 222 -2.66 -1.37 -14.45
N TYR A 223 -3.96 -1.20 -14.61
CA TYR A 223 -4.59 0.10 -14.68
C TYR A 223 -5.95 0.04 -14.01
N GLU A 224 -6.26 1.02 -13.19
CA GLU A 224 -7.56 1.19 -12.58
C GLU A 224 -8.10 2.58 -12.90
N ASN A 225 -9.30 2.62 -13.44
CA ASN A 225 -10.01 3.86 -13.74
C ASN A 225 -11.16 4.03 -12.74
N ILE A 226 -10.96 4.90 -11.75
CA ILE A 226 -11.98 5.23 -10.75
C ILE A 226 -13.00 6.15 -11.40
N LEU A 227 -14.20 5.62 -11.62
CA LEU A 227 -15.30 6.30 -12.28
C LEU A 227 -16.07 7.19 -11.31
N LYS A 228 -16.34 6.69 -10.11
CA LYS A 228 -17.06 7.40 -9.04
C LYS A 228 -16.40 7.12 -7.69
N SER A 229 -16.39 8.12 -6.82
CA SER A 229 -15.83 8.02 -5.48
C SER A 229 -16.59 8.90 -4.50
N LYS A 230 -16.99 8.33 -3.36
CA LYS A 230 -17.57 9.01 -2.21
C LYS A 230 -16.64 8.83 -1.01
N ILE A 231 -16.29 9.91 -0.37
CA ILE A 231 -15.33 9.91 0.72
C ILE A 231 -15.93 10.68 1.90
N ASN A 232 -15.99 10.04 3.06
CA ASN A 232 -16.36 10.66 4.31
C ASN A 232 -15.31 10.34 5.37
N GLY A 233 -14.68 11.35 5.95
CA GLY A 233 -13.60 11.10 6.90
C GLY A 233 -13.11 12.32 7.66
N ILE A 234 -12.56 12.06 8.82
CA ILE A 234 -11.97 13.07 9.69
C ILE A 234 -10.49 13.22 9.31
N GLY A 235 -10.15 14.36 8.74
CA GLY A 235 -8.75 14.64 8.42
C GLY A 235 -8.24 14.14 7.09
N ILE A 236 -8.98 13.29 6.41
CA ILE A 236 -8.61 12.67 5.13
C ILE A 236 -9.72 13.02 4.13
N GLN A 237 -9.68 14.19 3.53
CA GLN A 237 -10.70 14.61 2.56
C GLN A 237 -10.14 14.71 1.14
N ASP A 238 -8.84 14.98 1.01
CA ASP A 238 -8.18 15.18 -0.27
C ASP A 238 -6.82 14.52 -0.30
N GLY A 239 -6.36 14.21 -1.49
CA GLY A 239 -5.02 13.73 -1.73
C GLY A 239 -4.97 12.32 -2.31
N THR A 240 -3.82 11.97 -2.76
CA THR A 240 -3.56 10.76 -3.52
C THR A 240 -3.46 9.52 -2.63
N LEU A 241 -3.17 9.72 -1.34
CA LEU A 241 -3.20 8.64 -0.34
C LEU A 241 -4.61 8.03 -0.28
N VAL A 242 -5.64 8.88 -0.33
CA VAL A 242 -7.04 8.47 -0.41
C VAL A 242 -7.33 7.75 -1.72
N THR A 243 -6.85 8.26 -2.85
CA THR A 243 -7.04 7.61 -4.15
C THR A 243 -6.43 6.22 -4.19
N GLN A 244 -5.30 6.01 -3.52
CA GLN A 244 -4.68 4.71 -3.40
C GLN A 244 -5.42 3.78 -2.44
N LEU A 245 -5.86 4.27 -1.30
CA LEU A 245 -6.66 3.48 -0.35
C LEU A 245 -8.01 3.08 -0.95
N VAL A 246 -8.56 3.93 -1.81
CA VAL A 246 -9.83 3.73 -2.51
C VAL A 246 -9.70 2.75 -3.67
N GLY A 247 -8.52 2.62 -4.28
CA GLY A 247 -8.30 1.71 -5.41
C GLY A 247 -8.23 0.25 -4.98
N SER A 248 -8.85 -0.65 -5.77
CA SER A 248 -8.83 -2.11 -5.52
C SER A 248 -7.46 -2.75 -5.70
N SER A 249 -6.52 -2.05 -6.34
CA SER A 249 -5.19 -2.56 -6.68
C SER A 249 -4.36 -2.97 -5.46
N PHE A 250 -4.64 -2.42 -4.28
CA PHE A 250 -3.97 -2.76 -3.03
C PHE A 250 -4.41 -4.09 -2.42
N GLN A 251 -5.57 -4.62 -2.84
CA GLN A 251 -6.20 -5.79 -2.25
C GLN A 251 -6.13 -7.00 -3.17
N GLU A 252 -5.30 -6.93 -4.21
CA GLU A 252 -5.19 -8.02 -5.19
C GLU A 252 -4.24 -9.11 -4.69
N TYR A 253 -4.79 -10.03 -3.90
CA TYR A 253 -4.07 -11.23 -3.46
C TYR A 253 -4.35 -12.39 -4.42
N ASN A 254 -3.28 -13.09 -4.84
CA ASN A 254 -3.37 -14.30 -5.66
C ASN A 254 -2.76 -15.48 -4.92
N PHE A 255 -3.58 -16.29 -4.29
CA PHE A 255 -3.13 -17.47 -3.53
C PHE A 255 -2.50 -18.56 -4.40
N TYR A 256 -2.69 -18.54 -5.72
CA TYR A 256 -1.96 -19.43 -6.63
C TYR A 256 -0.46 -19.06 -6.76
N GLN A 257 -0.01 -17.92 -6.28
CA GLN A 257 1.42 -17.63 -6.13
C GLN A 257 1.97 -18.35 -4.89
N ASN A 258 3.26 -18.71 -4.92
CA ASN A 258 3.90 -19.35 -3.78
C ASN A 258 4.07 -18.39 -2.59
N TRP A 259 4.19 -17.10 -2.89
CA TRP A 259 4.39 -16.03 -1.92
C TRP A 259 3.44 -14.87 -2.18
N LEU A 260 2.80 -14.40 -1.13
CA LEU A 260 1.94 -13.23 -1.13
C LEU A 260 2.65 -12.07 -0.43
N ASN A 261 2.73 -10.92 -1.09
CA ASN A 261 3.26 -9.71 -0.46
C ASN A 261 2.14 -8.98 0.28
N ILE A 262 2.24 -8.91 1.60
CA ILE A 262 1.30 -8.22 2.48
C ILE A 262 2.12 -7.31 3.38
N LEU A 263 1.83 -6.01 3.38
CA LEU A 263 2.57 -5.00 4.17
C LEU A 263 4.10 -5.10 3.98
N ASN A 264 4.53 -5.31 2.74
CA ASN A 264 5.96 -5.50 2.38
C ASN A 264 6.62 -6.76 2.97
N LYS A 265 5.85 -7.73 3.48
CA LYS A 265 6.30 -9.03 3.96
C LYS A 265 5.84 -10.14 3.02
N GLU A 266 6.65 -11.18 2.86
CA GLU A 266 6.36 -12.32 1.99
C GLU A 266 5.75 -13.46 2.82
N PHE A 267 4.47 -13.75 2.60
CA PHE A 267 3.73 -14.83 3.26
C PHE A 267 3.66 -16.04 2.34
N VAL A 268 3.87 -17.23 2.90
CA VAL A 268 3.73 -18.48 2.15
C VAL A 268 2.26 -18.78 1.89
N SER A 269 1.89 -19.03 0.64
CA SER A 269 0.54 -19.46 0.30
C SER A 269 0.25 -20.86 0.87
N PRO A 270 -0.96 -21.13 1.37
CA PRO A 270 -1.35 -22.49 1.79
C PRO A 270 -1.42 -23.49 0.63
N ILE A 271 -1.47 -23.02 -0.61
CA ILE A 271 -1.36 -23.87 -1.81
C ILE A 271 -0.05 -23.65 -2.56
N ALA A 272 1.03 -23.19 -1.89
CA ALA A 272 2.36 -23.09 -2.46
C ALA A 272 2.88 -24.46 -2.92
N ASP A 273 3.82 -24.50 -3.87
CA ASP A 273 4.42 -25.76 -4.33
C ASP A 273 5.10 -26.53 -3.20
N GLY A 274 5.67 -25.81 -2.23
CA GLY A 274 6.30 -26.38 -1.03
C GLY A 274 5.39 -26.42 0.21
N TRP A 275 4.08 -26.43 0.07
CA TRP A 275 3.11 -26.35 1.18
C TRP A 275 3.41 -27.30 2.36
N ARG A 276 3.88 -28.51 2.08
CA ARG A 276 4.15 -29.56 3.08
C ARG A 276 5.24 -29.17 4.09
N ILE A 277 6.12 -28.24 3.75
CA ILE A 277 7.18 -27.75 4.64
C ILE A 277 6.59 -26.78 5.68
N TYR A 278 5.57 -26.02 5.30
CA TYR A 278 5.07 -24.89 6.07
C TYR A 278 3.77 -25.18 6.81
N TYR A 279 2.93 -26.13 6.30
CA TYR A 279 1.56 -26.31 6.77
C TYR A 279 1.24 -27.76 7.11
N ASP A 280 0.37 -27.93 8.11
CA ASP A 280 -0.44 -29.12 8.35
C ASP A 280 -1.89 -28.83 7.94
N TYR A 281 -2.64 -29.89 7.52
CA TYR A 281 -3.97 -29.77 6.96
C TYR A 281 -4.88 -30.83 7.54
N ASP A 282 -6.16 -30.45 7.70
CA ASP A 282 -7.24 -31.36 8.07
C ASP A 282 -8.36 -31.28 7.02
N LEU A 283 -8.75 -32.44 6.49
CA LEU A 283 -9.95 -32.55 5.68
C LEU A 283 -11.15 -32.65 6.61
N MET A 284 -11.98 -31.62 6.64
CA MET A 284 -13.12 -31.52 7.56
C MET A 284 -14.36 -32.19 6.99
N ASP A 285 -14.94 -31.59 5.96
CA ASP A 285 -16.17 -32.05 5.31
C ASP A 285 -16.18 -31.66 3.82
N SER A 286 -17.31 -31.87 3.16
CA SER A 286 -17.48 -31.47 1.77
C SER A 286 -18.88 -30.85 1.64
N VAL A 287 -18.93 -29.68 1.00
CA VAL A 287 -20.16 -28.89 0.89
C VAL A 287 -20.36 -28.37 -0.54
N TYR A 288 -21.62 -28.10 -0.90
CA TYR A 288 -21.92 -27.35 -2.12
C TYR A 288 -21.81 -25.86 -1.86
N LEU A 289 -21.04 -25.15 -2.71
CA LEU A 289 -20.94 -23.69 -2.78
C LEU A 289 -21.49 -23.23 -4.13
N GLY A 290 -22.75 -22.81 -4.14
CA GLY A 290 -23.48 -22.65 -5.39
C GLY A 290 -23.61 -23.98 -6.12
N GLU A 291 -23.13 -24.01 -7.38
CA GLU A 291 -23.15 -25.22 -8.22
C GLU A 291 -21.93 -26.14 -8.00
N HIS A 292 -20.96 -25.74 -7.21
CA HIS A 292 -19.70 -26.45 -7.05
C HIS A 292 -19.64 -27.27 -5.78
N PHE A 293 -19.39 -28.60 -5.93
CA PHE A 293 -19.06 -29.45 -4.81
C PHE A 293 -17.60 -29.22 -4.39
N CYS A 294 -17.37 -28.83 -3.13
CA CYS A 294 -16.08 -28.42 -2.61
C CYS A 294 -15.65 -29.27 -1.40
N TYR A 295 -14.36 -29.60 -1.35
CA TYR A 295 -13.69 -30.10 -0.16
C TYR A 295 -13.34 -28.92 0.75
N ARG A 296 -13.68 -28.98 2.03
CA ARG A 296 -13.28 -28.03 3.04
C ARG A 296 -12.02 -28.51 3.74
N LEU A 297 -10.95 -27.72 3.66
CA LEU A 297 -9.67 -27.98 4.27
C LEU A 297 -9.35 -26.88 5.28
N ASP A 298 -9.11 -27.29 6.53
CA ASP A 298 -8.50 -26.41 7.53
C ASP A 298 -7.00 -26.59 7.49
N PHE A 299 -6.25 -25.50 7.70
CA PHE A 299 -4.79 -25.54 7.64
C PHE A 299 -4.13 -24.62 8.68
N PHE A 300 -2.97 -25.08 9.16
CA PHE A 300 -2.24 -24.43 10.22
C PHE A 300 -0.75 -24.42 9.89
N PRO A 301 -0.03 -23.31 10.20
CA PRO A 301 1.42 -23.29 10.03
C PRO A 301 2.09 -24.24 11.04
N ARG A 302 3.05 -25.05 10.57
CA ARG A 302 3.87 -25.92 11.43
C ARG A 302 4.68 -25.14 12.47
N SER A 303 5.04 -23.93 12.10
CA SER A 303 5.70 -22.98 12.98
C SER A 303 4.84 -21.71 13.07
N PRO A 304 4.16 -21.46 14.19
CA PRO A 304 3.27 -20.30 14.34
C PRO A 304 3.97 -18.94 14.18
N GLN A 305 5.31 -18.91 14.17
CA GLN A 305 6.11 -17.72 13.99
C GLN A 305 6.50 -17.44 12.54
N ASP A 306 6.27 -18.40 11.66
CA ASP A 306 6.53 -18.21 10.24
C ASP A 306 5.53 -17.21 9.65
N LEU A 307 5.92 -16.53 8.58
CA LEU A 307 5.02 -15.69 7.80
C LEU A 307 4.09 -16.58 6.96
N ALA A 308 3.12 -17.15 7.64
CA ALA A 308 2.17 -18.13 7.15
C ALA A 308 0.78 -17.87 7.74
N PHE A 309 -0.23 -18.51 7.19
CA PHE A 309 -1.63 -18.29 7.54
C PHE A 309 -2.20 -19.47 8.34
N THR A 310 -3.13 -19.19 9.21
CA THR A 310 -4.11 -20.17 9.71
C THR A 310 -5.45 -19.91 9.03
N GLY A 311 -6.20 -20.94 8.66
CA GLY A 311 -7.50 -20.70 8.07
C GLY A 311 -8.17 -21.92 7.45
N THR A 312 -9.18 -21.64 6.65
CA THR A 312 -9.98 -22.61 5.92
C THR A 312 -9.99 -22.28 4.44
N MET A 313 -9.96 -23.30 3.61
CA MET A 313 -10.15 -23.15 2.17
C MET A 313 -11.12 -24.19 1.62
N TRP A 314 -11.81 -23.82 0.55
CA TRP A 314 -12.74 -24.67 -0.15
C TRP A 314 -12.21 -24.93 -1.56
N ILE A 315 -11.94 -26.19 -1.84
CA ILE A 315 -11.35 -26.65 -3.10
C ILE A 315 -12.43 -27.41 -3.88
N THR A 316 -12.71 -26.98 -5.11
CA THR A 316 -13.68 -27.67 -5.96
C THR A 316 -13.25 -29.11 -6.27
N LYS A 317 -14.18 -30.05 -6.28
CA LYS A 317 -13.93 -31.43 -6.69
C LYS A 317 -13.53 -31.49 -8.17
N GLU A 318 -14.18 -30.69 -9.00
CA GLU A 318 -13.86 -30.58 -10.42
C GLU A 318 -12.74 -29.56 -10.65
N GLY A 319 -11.60 -30.01 -11.18
CA GLY A 319 -10.46 -29.14 -11.48
C GLY A 319 -9.62 -28.73 -10.29
N TYR A 320 -9.97 -29.08 -9.05
CA TYR A 320 -9.23 -28.76 -7.82
C TYR A 320 -8.88 -27.28 -7.71
N ALA A 321 -9.83 -26.44 -8.04
CA ALA A 321 -9.69 -24.99 -7.96
C ALA A 321 -10.03 -24.46 -6.56
N LEU A 322 -9.37 -23.40 -6.17
CA LEU A 322 -9.71 -22.62 -4.97
C LEU A 322 -11.00 -21.84 -5.25
N LYS A 323 -12.10 -22.16 -4.56
CA LYS A 323 -13.40 -21.48 -4.66
C LYS A 323 -13.51 -20.36 -3.64
N GLN A 324 -13.12 -20.66 -2.38
CA GLN A 324 -13.13 -19.71 -1.28
C GLN A 324 -11.92 -19.94 -0.38
N ILE A 325 -11.49 -18.88 0.31
CA ILE A 325 -10.44 -18.95 1.32
C ILE A 325 -10.69 -17.90 2.41
N ASP A 326 -10.52 -18.32 3.66
CA ASP A 326 -10.54 -17.47 4.85
C ASP A 326 -9.23 -17.70 5.61
N VAL A 327 -8.39 -16.68 5.68
CA VAL A 327 -7.06 -16.79 6.28
C VAL A 327 -6.82 -15.70 7.31
N THR A 328 -6.12 -16.07 8.36
CA THR A 328 -5.75 -15.15 9.43
C THR A 328 -4.26 -15.28 9.73
N VAL A 329 -3.60 -14.15 9.96
CA VAL A 329 -2.27 -14.02 10.56
C VAL A 329 -2.43 -13.36 11.91
N GLY A 330 -2.10 -14.04 12.99
CA GLY A 330 -2.22 -13.51 14.35
C GLY A 330 -0.91 -12.98 14.90
N LYS A 331 -0.94 -12.52 16.15
CA LYS A 331 0.21 -11.99 16.91
C LYS A 331 1.45 -12.89 16.93
N GLN A 332 1.27 -14.20 16.76
CA GLN A 332 2.38 -15.16 16.81
C GLN A 332 3.36 -15.02 15.65
N ALA A 333 2.91 -14.55 14.48
CA ALA A 333 3.77 -14.25 13.33
C ALA A 333 4.72 -13.06 13.59
N ASN A 334 4.55 -12.37 14.72
CA ASN A 334 5.43 -11.31 15.21
C ASN A 334 5.64 -10.19 14.20
N LEU A 335 4.55 -9.70 13.62
CA LEU A 335 4.56 -8.51 12.79
C LEU A 335 4.60 -7.27 13.69
N ASN A 336 5.54 -6.35 13.42
CA ASN A 336 5.62 -5.11 14.20
C ASN A 336 4.33 -4.30 14.00
N PHE A 337 3.72 -3.90 15.12
CA PHE A 337 2.49 -3.10 15.19
C PHE A 337 1.26 -3.73 14.52
N VAL A 338 1.29 -4.98 14.09
CA VAL A 338 0.12 -5.68 13.54
C VAL A 338 -0.29 -6.79 14.50
N GLU A 339 -1.53 -6.75 14.94
CA GLU A 339 -2.13 -7.73 15.83
C GLU A 339 -2.78 -8.88 15.06
N LYS A 340 -3.49 -8.52 13.98
CA LYS A 340 -4.25 -9.46 13.16
C LYS A 340 -4.30 -8.96 11.71
N ILE A 341 -4.13 -9.87 10.78
CA ILE A 341 -4.51 -9.68 9.37
C ILE A 341 -5.49 -10.80 9.04
N LYS A 342 -6.67 -10.46 8.55
CA LYS A 342 -7.65 -11.42 8.05
C LYS A 342 -7.91 -11.14 6.58
N ILE A 343 -7.88 -12.17 5.75
CA ILE A 343 -8.17 -12.09 4.32
C ILE A 343 -9.20 -13.15 4.00
N GLN A 344 -10.30 -12.72 3.44
CA GLN A 344 -11.38 -13.57 2.95
C GLN A 344 -11.52 -13.30 1.46
N GLN A 345 -11.53 -14.35 0.65
CA GLN A 345 -11.64 -14.25 -0.80
C GLN A 345 -12.59 -15.29 -1.35
N GLU A 346 -13.49 -14.86 -2.20
CA GLU A 346 -14.31 -15.72 -3.04
C GLU A 346 -13.88 -15.58 -4.50
N LEU A 347 -13.78 -16.72 -5.20
CA LEU A 347 -13.39 -16.76 -6.60
C LEU A 347 -14.54 -17.31 -7.44
N GLU A 348 -14.64 -16.81 -8.66
CA GLU A 348 -15.61 -17.23 -9.65
C GLU A 348 -14.90 -17.74 -10.89
N ARG A 349 -15.45 -18.82 -11.47
CA ARG A 349 -14.93 -19.35 -12.72
C ARG A 349 -15.41 -18.47 -13.88
N VAL A 350 -14.47 -17.96 -14.64
CA VAL A 350 -14.76 -17.12 -15.82
C VAL A 350 -14.49 -17.86 -17.12
N ASP A 351 -14.89 -17.28 -18.23
CA ASP A 351 -14.66 -17.83 -19.56
C ASP A 351 -13.17 -18.20 -19.75
N GLY A 352 -12.92 -19.34 -20.41
CA GLY A 352 -11.55 -19.88 -20.51
C GLY A 352 -11.09 -20.70 -19.30
N GLY A 353 -11.85 -20.75 -18.21
CA GLY A 353 -11.79 -21.73 -17.13
C GLY A 353 -10.88 -21.42 -15.94
N ALA A 354 -10.15 -20.29 -15.90
CA ALA A 354 -9.46 -19.87 -14.70
C ALA A 354 -10.40 -19.13 -13.72
N TRP A 355 -9.93 -18.97 -12.49
CA TRP A 355 -10.73 -18.39 -11.41
C TRP A 355 -10.25 -16.99 -11.09
N LEU A 356 -11.16 -16.01 -11.11
CA LEU A 356 -10.92 -14.64 -10.71
C LEU A 356 -11.61 -14.33 -9.38
N PRO A 357 -11.04 -13.43 -8.55
CA PRO A 357 -11.69 -13.02 -7.31
C PRO A 357 -12.95 -12.21 -7.62
N SER A 358 -14.11 -12.71 -7.17
CA SER A 358 -15.39 -12.00 -7.24
C SER A 358 -15.58 -11.10 -6.03
N LYS A 359 -15.12 -11.53 -4.84
CA LYS A 359 -15.19 -10.74 -3.61
C LYS A 359 -13.92 -10.90 -2.79
N ASN A 360 -13.50 -9.81 -2.15
CA ASN A 360 -12.40 -9.82 -1.17
C ASN A 360 -12.79 -8.97 0.03
N ARG A 361 -12.42 -9.43 1.21
CA ARG A 361 -12.44 -8.67 2.45
C ARG A 361 -11.08 -8.80 3.11
N VAL A 362 -10.49 -7.67 3.47
CA VAL A 362 -9.21 -7.62 4.18
C VAL A 362 -9.40 -6.76 5.42
N LEU A 363 -8.99 -7.29 6.56
CA LEU A 363 -8.98 -6.58 7.82
C LEU A 363 -7.55 -6.57 8.34
N ILE A 364 -7.07 -5.40 8.72
CA ILE A 364 -5.75 -5.20 9.30
C ILE A 364 -5.92 -4.47 10.63
N ASP A 365 -5.62 -5.16 11.70
CA ASP A 365 -5.64 -4.64 13.06
C ASP A 365 -4.22 -4.24 13.46
N ILE A 366 -4.03 -2.96 13.75
CA ILE A 366 -2.76 -2.34 14.09
C ILE A 366 -2.79 -1.96 15.58
N SER A 367 -1.91 -2.57 16.35
CA SER A 367 -1.82 -2.33 17.79
C SER A 367 -1.36 -0.90 18.13
N GLU A 368 -1.57 -0.53 19.38
CA GLU A 368 -1.13 0.75 19.91
C GLU A 368 0.40 0.90 19.79
N LEU A 369 0.85 2.02 19.26
CA LEU A 369 2.28 2.36 19.18
C LEU A 369 2.90 2.60 20.58
N SER A 370 2.09 2.94 21.56
CA SER A 370 2.49 3.15 22.95
C SER A 370 1.30 2.91 23.90
N LYS A 371 1.58 2.68 25.19
CA LYS A 371 0.56 2.52 26.25
C LYS A 371 -0.42 3.71 26.39
N THR A 372 -0.17 4.81 25.71
CA THR A 372 -0.98 6.03 25.72
C THR A 372 -1.58 6.39 24.39
N SER A 373 -1.36 5.57 23.35
CA SER A 373 -1.97 5.70 22.03
C SER A 373 -3.22 4.80 21.92
N ALA A 374 -3.87 4.87 20.80
CA ALA A 374 -4.92 3.95 20.39
C ALA A 374 -4.40 3.03 19.28
N GLY A 375 -5.08 1.93 19.05
CA GLY A 375 -4.93 1.06 17.90
C GLY A 375 -5.68 1.62 16.69
N MET A 376 -5.53 0.96 15.57
CA MET A 376 -6.21 1.31 14.32
C MET A 376 -6.67 0.05 13.59
N LEU A 377 -7.91 0.02 13.16
CA LEU A 377 -8.51 -1.06 12.40
C LEU A 377 -8.80 -0.58 10.98
N ALA A 378 -8.17 -1.20 9.99
CA ALA A 378 -8.43 -0.92 8.57
C ALA A 378 -9.19 -2.08 7.94
N LYS A 379 -10.34 -1.80 7.36
CA LYS A 379 -11.22 -2.76 6.68
C LYS A 379 -11.32 -2.40 5.22
N PHE A 380 -11.11 -3.36 4.37
CA PHE A 380 -11.20 -3.23 2.92
C PHE A 380 -12.16 -4.28 2.39
N TYR A 381 -13.04 -3.86 1.53
CA TYR A 381 -13.99 -4.73 0.83
C TYR A 381 -13.94 -4.42 -0.66
N THR A 382 -13.91 -5.45 -1.51
CA THR A 382 -14.06 -5.33 -2.96
C THR A 382 -15.02 -6.37 -3.49
N SER A 383 -15.86 -5.95 -4.45
CA SER A 383 -16.73 -6.83 -5.22
C SER A 383 -16.52 -6.58 -6.71
N ASN A 384 -16.26 -7.64 -7.47
CA ASN A 384 -15.91 -7.58 -8.89
C ASN A 384 -16.97 -8.30 -9.72
N ARG A 385 -17.34 -7.71 -10.86
CA ARG A 385 -18.35 -8.23 -11.79
C ARG A 385 -17.96 -7.95 -13.23
N ASN A 386 -18.69 -8.51 -14.19
CA ASN A 386 -18.52 -8.23 -15.62
C ASN A 386 -17.10 -8.53 -16.12
N PHE A 387 -16.62 -9.74 -15.81
CA PHE A 387 -15.30 -10.19 -16.21
C PHE A 387 -15.18 -10.33 -17.72
N VAL A 388 -14.11 -9.73 -18.29
CA VAL A 388 -13.72 -9.92 -19.69
C VAL A 388 -12.27 -10.40 -19.69
N VAL A 389 -11.96 -11.44 -20.47
CA VAL A 389 -10.63 -12.07 -20.51
C VAL A 389 -10.06 -12.09 -21.91
N ASP A 390 -8.71 -12.21 -22.00
CA ASP A 390 -7.93 -12.34 -23.24
C ASP A 390 -8.11 -11.20 -24.27
N GLN A 391 -8.44 -9.99 -23.80
CA GLN A 391 -8.54 -8.78 -24.62
C GLN A 391 -7.50 -7.73 -24.18
N PRO A 392 -6.20 -7.89 -24.51
CA PRO A 392 -5.16 -6.98 -24.06
C PRO A 392 -5.24 -5.62 -24.74
N HIS A 393 -5.34 -4.55 -23.97
CA HIS A 393 -5.18 -3.19 -24.46
C HIS A 393 -3.71 -2.90 -24.86
N PRO A 394 -3.45 -1.88 -25.70
CA PRO A 394 -2.09 -1.44 -26.02
C PRO A 394 -1.30 -1.07 -24.75
N VAL A 395 0.03 -1.24 -24.75
CA VAL A 395 0.90 -0.88 -23.60
C VAL A 395 0.72 0.58 -23.17
N SER A 396 0.48 1.47 -24.12
CA SER A 396 0.21 2.90 -23.87
C SER A 396 -1.05 3.17 -23.04
N PHE A 397 -2.02 2.26 -23.03
CA PHE A 397 -3.22 2.34 -22.20
C PHE A 397 -2.92 2.29 -20.70
N TYR A 398 -1.87 1.55 -20.33
CA TYR A 398 -1.47 1.32 -18.93
C TYR A 398 -0.44 2.34 -18.42
N GLN A 399 -0.44 3.59 -18.94
CA GLN A 399 0.58 4.59 -18.55
C GLN A 399 0.50 4.95 -17.07
N HIS A 400 -0.71 5.05 -16.54
CA HIS A 400 -0.95 5.34 -15.12
C HIS A 400 -1.55 4.11 -14.45
N PRO A 401 -1.05 3.72 -13.26
CA PRO A 401 -1.63 2.58 -12.55
C PRO A 401 -3.04 2.88 -12.03
N ILE A 402 -3.33 4.13 -11.69
CA ILE A 402 -4.63 4.58 -11.21
C ILE A 402 -4.95 5.94 -11.85
N LYS A 403 -6.18 6.10 -12.33
CA LYS A 403 -6.73 7.38 -12.80
C LYS A 403 -8.09 7.59 -12.16
N MET A 404 -8.37 8.81 -11.75
CA MET A 404 -9.69 9.22 -11.27
C MET A 404 -10.35 10.09 -12.33
N ALA A 405 -11.60 9.80 -12.65
CA ALA A 405 -12.40 10.63 -13.56
C ALA A 405 -12.58 12.04 -12.98
N GLU A 406 -12.66 13.05 -13.82
CA GLU A 406 -12.80 14.46 -13.39
C GLU A 406 -14.08 14.71 -12.61
N ASP A 407 -15.15 13.96 -12.93
CA ASP A 407 -16.46 14.02 -12.30
C ASP A 407 -16.67 12.96 -11.20
N ALA A 408 -15.63 12.24 -10.80
CA ALA A 408 -15.74 11.10 -9.88
C ALA A 408 -16.35 11.47 -8.51
N ARG A 409 -16.19 12.72 -8.07
CA ARG A 409 -16.63 13.21 -6.75
C ARG A 409 -17.83 14.17 -6.82
N LEU A 410 -18.51 14.30 -7.98
CA LEU A 410 -19.60 15.26 -8.14
C LEU A 410 -20.90 14.86 -7.47
N HIS A 411 -21.12 13.57 -7.21
CA HIS A 411 -22.37 13.04 -6.67
C HIS A 411 -22.16 12.43 -5.29
N GLU A 412 -22.65 13.10 -4.27
CA GLU A 412 -22.60 12.64 -2.87
C GLU A 412 -23.95 12.10 -2.37
N GLU A 413 -25.01 12.23 -3.19
CA GLU A 413 -26.38 11.84 -2.84
C GLU A 413 -26.50 10.32 -2.64
N GLU A 414 -27.14 9.90 -1.55
CA GLU A 414 -27.30 8.49 -1.17
C GLU A 414 -28.08 7.70 -2.22
N SER A 415 -29.16 8.29 -2.75
CA SER A 415 -29.99 7.66 -3.78
C SER A 415 -29.23 7.31 -5.07
N TYR A 416 -28.21 8.12 -5.40
CA TYR A 416 -27.32 7.85 -6.53
C TYR A 416 -26.41 6.64 -6.26
N TRP A 417 -25.88 6.54 -5.04
CA TRP A 417 -24.98 5.47 -4.64
C TRP A 417 -25.72 4.14 -4.46
N ASP A 418 -26.99 4.14 -4.01
CA ASP A 418 -27.80 2.91 -3.90
C ASP A 418 -27.91 2.15 -5.24
N GLY A 419 -27.91 2.89 -6.36
CA GLY A 419 -27.91 2.28 -7.69
C GLY A 419 -26.56 1.77 -8.18
N LEU A 420 -25.45 2.21 -7.56
CA LEU A 420 -24.08 1.85 -7.96
C LEU A 420 -23.48 0.76 -7.08
N ARG A 421 -23.94 0.63 -5.86
CA ARG A 421 -23.45 -0.39 -4.92
C ARG A 421 -23.76 -1.79 -5.45
N HIS A 422 -22.76 -2.65 -5.36
CA HIS A 422 -22.97 -4.06 -5.68
C HIS A 422 -23.84 -4.76 -4.62
N GLU A 423 -23.83 -4.24 -3.41
CA GLU A 423 -24.59 -4.72 -2.25
C GLU A 423 -25.03 -3.52 -1.40
N PRO A 424 -26.22 -3.52 -0.80
CA PRO A 424 -26.68 -2.42 0.03
C PRO A 424 -25.82 -2.28 1.29
N LEU A 425 -25.72 -1.05 1.83
CA LEU A 425 -25.04 -0.82 3.11
C LEU A 425 -25.78 -1.51 4.24
N SER A 426 -25.04 -2.17 5.12
CA SER A 426 -25.55 -2.68 6.39
C SER A 426 -25.96 -1.52 7.33
N GLU A 427 -26.77 -1.81 8.35
CA GLU A 427 -27.13 -0.79 9.35
C GLU A 427 -25.87 -0.28 10.13
N THR A 428 -24.92 -1.16 10.39
CA THR A 428 -23.64 -0.80 10.99
C THR A 428 -22.89 0.23 10.13
N GLU A 429 -22.81 0.01 8.82
CA GLU A 429 -22.15 0.95 7.92
C GLU A 429 -22.88 2.28 7.79
N LYS A 430 -24.20 2.29 7.80
CA LYS A 430 -24.98 3.54 7.86
C LYS A 430 -24.73 4.30 9.16
N ASN A 431 -24.55 3.58 10.27
CA ASN A 431 -24.16 4.18 11.55
C ASN A 431 -22.74 4.76 11.51
N VAL A 432 -21.79 4.12 10.82
CA VAL A 432 -20.44 4.65 10.57
C VAL A 432 -20.51 6.01 9.88
N TYR A 433 -21.28 6.14 8.80
CA TYR A 433 -21.46 7.44 8.12
C TYR A 433 -22.03 8.50 9.06
N ARG A 434 -23.13 8.17 9.79
CA ARG A 434 -23.76 9.10 10.75
C ARG A 434 -22.79 9.55 11.87
N MET A 435 -21.96 8.61 12.36
CA MET A 435 -20.98 8.91 13.41
C MET A 435 -19.86 9.82 12.89
N ILE A 436 -19.32 9.58 11.70
CA ILE A 436 -18.29 10.44 11.09
C ILE A 436 -18.83 11.86 10.86
N ASP A 437 -20.05 12.01 10.33
CA ASP A 437 -20.70 13.30 10.12
C ASP A 437 -20.86 14.06 11.44
N THR A 438 -21.27 13.37 12.50
CA THR A 438 -21.38 13.94 13.83
C THR A 438 -20.05 14.38 14.38
N LEU A 439 -19.00 13.55 14.25
CA LEU A 439 -17.64 13.87 14.70
C LEU A 439 -17.08 15.10 13.98
N GLN A 440 -17.32 15.21 12.68
CA GLN A 440 -16.89 16.36 11.88
C GLN A 440 -17.58 17.67 12.30
N SER A 441 -18.77 17.59 12.88
CA SER A 441 -19.49 18.77 13.39
C SER A 441 -18.86 19.36 14.66
N ILE A 442 -18.02 18.59 15.39
CA ILE A 442 -17.43 19.00 16.66
C ILE A 442 -16.24 19.94 16.43
N PRO A 443 -16.25 21.23 16.87
CA PRO A 443 -15.19 22.18 16.58
C PRO A 443 -13.79 21.74 17.03
N VAL A 444 -13.72 21.05 18.18
CA VAL A 444 -12.47 20.55 18.73
C VAL A 444 -11.86 19.47 17.83
N VAL A 445 -12.68 18.58 17.24
CA VAL A 445 -12.24 17.55 16.30
C VAL A 445 -11.64 18.20 15.05
N ARG A 446 -12.28 19.24 14.51
CA ARG A 446 -11.74 19.99 13.35
C ARG A 446 -10.36 20.56 13.64
N THR A 447 -10.18 21.23 14.80
CA THR A 447 -8.88 21.84 15.16
C THR A 447 -7.77 20.80 15.26
N TYR A 448 -8.02 19.65 15.93
CA TYR A 448 -7.03 18.57 16.02
C TYR A 448 -6.75 17.94 14.67
N THR A 449 -7.75 17.77 13.84
CA THR A 449 -7.63 17.30 12.48
C THR A 449 -6.71 18.19 11.64
N ASP A 450 -6.90 19.51 11.70
CA ASP A 450 -6.06 20.46 10.98
C ASP A 450 -4.61 20.44 11.49
N ILE A 451 -4.41 20.26 12.79
CA ILE A 451 -3.07 20.09 13.36
C ILE A 451 -2.42 18.79 12.84
N ILE A 452 -3.13 17.66 12.88
CA ILE A 452 -2.62 16.38 12.38
C ILE A 452 -2.29 16.45 10.89
N LYS A 453 -3.18 17.02 10.08
CA LYS A 453 -2.93 17.28 8.65
C LYS A 453 -1.67 18.10 8.44
N THR A 454 -1.51 19.18 9.19
CA THR A 454 -0.33 20.04 9.12
C THR A 454 0.95 19.27 9.47
N VAL A 455 0.90 18.45 10.52
CA VAL A 455 2.04 17.64 10.96
C VAL A 455 2.40 16.57 9.93
N VAL A 456 1.42 15.89 9.35
CA VAL A 456 1.65 14.83 8.35
C VAL A 456 2.12 15.40 7.01
N ASN A 457 1.48 16.46 6.53
CA ASN A 457 1.77 17.03 5.21
C ASN A 457 2.93 18.04 5.22
N GLY A 458 3.38 18.46 6.40
CA GLY A 458 4.42 19.49 6.55
C GLY A 458 3.93 20.91 6.30
N TYR A 459 2.67 21.10 5.87
CA TYR A 459 2.09 22.40 5.50
C TYR A 459 0.70 22.57 6.11
N TYR A 460 0.41 23.79 6.55
CA TYR A 460 -0.95 24.21 6.91
C TYR A 460 -1.72 24.60 5.63
N ASN A 461 -2.87 23.98 5.40
CA ASN A 461 -3.70 24.26 4.24
C ASN A 461 -4.60 25.48 4.50
N ALA A 462 -4.33 26.58 3.81
CA ALA A 462 -5.14 27.81 3.82
C ALA A 462 -5.94 27.96 2.49
N GLY A 463 -6.45 26.87 1.93
CA GLY A 463 -7.21 26.83 0.71
C GLY A 463 -6.34 26.91 -0.55
N LYS A 464 -6.25 28.08 -1.20
CA LYS A 464 -5.43 28.28 -2.39
C LYS A 464 -3.91 28.29 -2.12
N ILE A 465 -3.51 28.39 -0.85
CA ILE A 465 -2.12 28.51 -0.43
C ILE A 465 -1.87 27.55 0.71
N HIS A 466 -0.73 26.87 0.70
CA HIS A 466 -0.19 26.09 1.80
C HIS A 466 0.92 26.90 2.48
N ILE A 467 0.89 26.99 3.81
CA ILE A 467 1.88 27.70 4.62
C ILE A 467 2.81 26.67 5.27
N GLY A 468 4.11 26.78 5.04
CA GLY A 468 5.10 25.79 5.49
C GLY A 468 6.36 25.80 4.64
N PRO A 469 7.24 24.76 4.76
CA PRO A 469 7.10 23.63 5.67
C PRO A 469 7.32 24.02 7.14
N TYR A 470 6.54 23.45 8.07
CA TYR A 470 6.70 23.74 9.50
C TYR A 470 8.00 23.16 10.06
N VAL A 471 8.47 22.04 9.48
CA VAL A 471 9.77 21.46 9.79
C VAL A 471 10.83 22.38 9.22
N GLY A 472 11.61 23.00 10.10
CA GLY A 472 12.61 23.99 9.72
C GLY A 472 12.17 25.46 9.91
N PHE A 473 11.00 25.75 10.48
CA PHE A 473 10.63 27.12 10.87
C PHE A 473 11.67 27.73 11.79
N VAL A 474 12.27 26.90 12.63
CA VAL A 474 13.31 27.28 13.57
C VAL A 474 14.52 26.38 13.38
N ALA A 475 15.70 26.95 13.37
CA ALA A 475 16.98 26.25 13.42
C ALA A 475 17.98 27.03 14.25
N TYR A 476 19.04 26.37 14.70
CA TYR A 476 20.17 26.98 15.37
C TYR A 476 21.49 26.39 14.88
N ASN A 477 22.38 27.22 14.42
CA ASN A 477 23.73 26.82 14.03
C ASN A 477 24.78 27.91 14.37
N THR A 478 26.05 27.53 14.31
CA THR A 478 27.16 28.42 14.74
C THR A 478 27.37 29.64 13.85
N ILE A 479 26.82 29.70 12.64
CA ILE A 479 26.96 30.82 11.71
C ILE A 479 25.78 31.76 11.82
N GLU A 480 24.57 31.26 11.67
CA GLU A 480 23.32 32.05 11.68
C GLU A 480 22.86 32.37 13.10
N GLY A 481 23.38 31.63 14.11
CA GLY A 481 22.78 31.61 15.43
C GLY A 481 21.38 31.05 15.37
N PHE A 482 20.43 31.76 15.94
CA PHE A 482 19.00 31.40 15.78
C PHE A 482 18.52 31.79 14.38
N ARG A 483 17.82 30.90 13.70
CA ARG A 483 17.21 31.15 12.39
C ARG A 483 15.70 31.00 12.47
N LEU A 484 14.96 31.97 11.96
CA LEU A 484 13.54 31.84 11.66
C LEU A 484 13.32 31.78 10.16
N GLN A 485 12.45 30.85 9.71
CA GLN A 485 12.14 30.70 8.31
C GLN A 485 10.64 30.42 8.12
N GLY A 486 10.06 31.03 7.10
CA GLY A 486 8.66 30.74 6.68
C GLY A 486 8.58 30.57 5.18
N GLY A 487 7.55 29.86 4.73
CA GLY A 487 7.35 29.66 3.29
C GLY A 487 5.89 29.48 2.93
N ILE A 488 5.62 29.59 1.64
CA ILE A 488 4.31 29.41 1.04
C ILE A 488 4.44 28.59 -0.23
N LYS A 489 3.38 27.84 -0.56
CA LYS A 489 3.23 27.10 -1.82
C LYS A 489 1.78 27.21 -2.29
N THR A 490 1.54 27.41 -3.57
CA THR A 490 0.17 27.39 -4.13
C THR A 490 -0.36 25.98 -4.26
N SER A 491 -1.65 25.79 -3.96
CA SER A 491 -2.35 24.52 -4.06
C SER A 491 -2.92 24.26 -5.46
N MET A 492 -3.42 23.05 -5.70
CA MET A 492 -4.17 22.69 -6.89
C MET A 492 -5.44 23.53 -7.05
N SER A 493 -6.06 23.97 -5.93
CA SER A 493 -7.21 24.88 -5.93
C SER A 493 -6.86 26.28 -6.43
N PHE A 494 -5.61 26.69 -6.39
CA PHE A 494 -5.12 27.91 -7.04
C PHE A 494 -4.94 27.69 -8.54
N SER A 495 -4.22 26.63 -8.91
CA SER A 495 -3.99 26.24 -10.31
C SER A 495 -3.49 24.80 -10.39
N ASN A 496 -4.03 24.04 -11.33
CA ASN A 496 -3.54 22.70 -11.66
C ASN A 496 -2.36 22.70 -12.65
N LYS A 497 -1.94 23.88 -13.12
CA LYS A 497 -0.84 24.06 -14.10
C LYS A 497 0.31 24.88 -13.55
N TRP A 498 0.07 25.83 -12.67
CA TRP A 498 1.07 26.73 -12.13
C TRP A 498 1.28 26.48 -10.66
N VAL A 499 2.52 26.28 -10.26
CA VAL A 499 2.94 26.11 -8.86
C VAL A 499 3.96 27.18 -8.51
N LEU A 500 3.60 28.02 -7.55
CA LEU A 500 4.49 29.06 -7.03
C LEU A 500 4.93 28.64 -5.62
N ARG A 501 6.24 28.71 -5.37
CA ARG A 501 6.79 28.45 -4.04
C ARG A 501 7.68 29.62 -3.64
N GLY A 502 7.56 30.07 -2.41
CA GLY A 502 8.38 31.13 -1.82
C GLY A 502 8.77 30.77 -0.39
N GLN A 503 10.01 31.06 -0.04
CA GLN A 503 10.53 30.92 1.32
C GLN A 503 11.37 32.14 1.68
N LEU A 504 11.29 32.59 2.93
CA LEU A 504 12.08 33.66 3.49
C LEU A 504 12.60 33.23 4.87
N GLY A 505 13.88 33.40 5.11
CA GLY A 505 14.54 33.11 6.37
C GLY A 505 15.43 34.26 6.82
N TYR A 506 15.63 34.39 8.13
CA TYR A 506 16.52 35.36 8.75
C TYR A 506 17.36 34.68 9.82
N GLY A 507 18.69 34.87 9.75
CA GLY A 507 19.62 34.46 10.77
C GLY A 507 19.96 35.64 11.66
N PHE A 508 19.90 35.42 12.98
CA PHE A 508 20.08 36.50 13.93
C PHE A 508 21.55 36.84 14.24
N SER A 509 22.50 35.90 14.05
CA SER A 509 23.90 36.17 14.28
C SER A 509 24.61 36.66 13.04
N ASP A 510 24.22 36.24 11.85
CA ASP A 510 24.81 36.72 10.59
C ASP A 510 24.05 37.91 9.99
N GLU A 511 22.91 38.27 10.59
CA GLU A 511 22.05 39.41 10.20
C GLU A 511 21.65 39.42 8.72
N LYS A 512 21.53 38.24 8.11
CA LYS A 512 21.25 38.08 6.68
C LYS A 512 19.90 37.48 6.42
N PHE A 513 19.21 38.03 5.42
CA PHE A 513 18.04 37.40 4.82
C PHE A 513 18.49 36.30 3.85
N LYS A 514 17.77 35.20 3.86
CA LYS A 514 17.84 34.09 2.93
C LYS A 514 16.50 33.94 2.27
N TYR A 515 16.47 33.63 0.99
CA TYR A 515 15.23 33.48 0.26
C TYR A 515 15.31 32.38 -0.79
N SER A 516 14.16 31.83 -1.14
CA SER A 516 13.98 30.95 -2.29
C SER A 516 12.64 31.29 -2.95
N ALA A 517 12.66 31.48 -4.26
CA ALA A 517 11.45 31.67 -5.06
C ALA A 517 11.49 30.73 -6.27
N SER A 518 10.39 30.05 -6.55
CA SER A 518 10.28 29.18 -7.71
C SER A 518 8.92 29.28 -8.37
N VAL A 519 8.95 29.21 -9.69
CA VAL A 519 7.76 29.11 -10.55
C VAL A 519 7.88 27.84 -11.35
N GLU A 520 6.90 26.96 -11.25
CA GLU A 520 6.82 25.73 -12.02
C GLU A 520 5.54 25.73 -12.84
N ARG A 521 5.64 25.30 -14.10
CA ARG A 521 4.53 25.05 -14.99
C ARG A 521 4.44 23.56 -15.33
N ILE A 522 3.34 22.94 -14.96
CA ILE A 522 3.00 21.57 -15.35
C ILE A 522 2.37 21.64 -16.74
N LEU A 523 3.06 21.07 -17.72
CA LEU A 523 2.64 21.07 -19.13
C LEU A 523 1.76 19.86 -19.43
N SER A 524 2.03 18.73 -18.79
CA SER A 524 1.24 17.50 -18.92
C SER A 524 1.33 16.68 -17.62
N ARG A 525 0.18 16.17 -17.17
CA ARG A 525 0.10 15.23 -16.03
C ARG A 525 0.14 13.78 -16.50
N ASP A 526 -0.30 13.47 -17.70
CA ASP A 526 -0.32 12.12 -18.28
C ASP A 526 1.11 11.58 -18.51
N ARG A 527 1.94 12.38 -19.16
CA ARG A 527 3.38 12.13 -19.28
C ARG A 527 4.10 13.21 -18.51
N TRP A 528 4.13 13.07 -17.20
CA TRP A 528 4.59 14.12 -16.30
C TRP A 528 5.66 15.01 -16.95
N THR A 529 5.23 16.18 -17.38
CA THR A 529 6.07 17.14 -18.07
C THR A 529 5.95 18.46 -17.34
N SER A 530 7.07 18.97 -16.82
CA SER A 530 7.11 20.26 -16.14
C SER A 530 8.34 21.06 -16.51
N VAL A 531 8.24 22.37 -16.37
CA VAL A 531 9.33 23.32 -16.53
C VAL A 531 9.30 24.25 -15.33
N SER A 532 10.46 24.50 -14.73
CA SER A 532 10.56 25.37 -13.55
C SER A 532 11.79 26.26 -13.58
N ILE A 533 11.65 27.43 -12.98
CA ILE A 533 12.72 28.37 -12.69
C ILE A 533 12.75 28.56 -11.18
N ARG A 534 13.94 28.51 -10.59
CA ARG A 534 14.15 28.75 -9.17
C ARG A 534 15.32 29.72 -8.99
N THR A 535 15.16 30.69 -8.11
CA THR A 535 16.24 31.50 -7.57
C THR A 535 16.32 31.31 -6.05
N ARG A 536 17.53 31.21 -5.52
CA ARG A 536 17.75 30.97 -4.09
C ARG A 536 19.02 31.61 -3.62
N SER A 537 18.97 32.31 -2.49
CA SER A 537 20.12 32.80 -1.73
C SER A 537 20.05 32.20 -0.33
N ASP A 538 21.02 31.40 0.06
CA ASP A 538 20.97 30.66 1.33
C ASP A 538 22.37 30.29 1.81
N ILE A 539 22.43 29.63 2.96
CA ILE A 539 23.65 29.01 3.48
C ILE A 539 23.59 27.49 3.30
N GLY A 540 24.64 26.91 2.74
CA GLY A 540 24.83 25.47 2.59
C GLY A 540 25.95 24.97 3.51
N ARG A 541 26.14 23.66 3.50
CA ARG A 541 27.25 22.98 4.22
C ARG A 541 27.90 22.01 3.25
N VAL A 542 29.25 22.12 3.16
CA VAL A 542 30.03 21.24 2.29
C VAL A 542 29.86 19.77 2.72
N GLY A 543 29.66 18.90 1.74
CA GLY A 543 29.43 17.47 1.98
C GLY A 543 27.97 17.09 2.15
N ILE A 544 27.01 18.03 2.03
CA ILE A 544 25.57 17.75 2.03
C ILE A 544 25.02 17.90 0.62
N ASP A 545 24.51 16.82 0.05
CA ASP A 545 23.78 16.84 -1.21
C ASP A 545 22.27 16.93 -0.91
N GLU A 546 21.73 18.16 -0.93
CA GLU A 546 20.31 18.42 -0.67
C GLU A 546 19.40 17.72 -1.71
N GLU A 547 19.88 17.46 -2.92
CA GLU A 547 19.10 16.77 -3.96
C GLU A 547 18.97 15.27 -3.65
N ALA A 548 20.04 14.63 -3.18
CA ALA A 548 20.03 13.26 -2.72
C ALA A 548 19.17 13.05 -1.45
N LEU A 549 19.00 14.09 -0.66
CA LEU A 549 18.24 14.10 0.61
C LEU A 549 16.83 14.64 0.46
N SER A 550 16.38 15.03 -0.73
CA SER A 550 15.08 15.69 -0.96
C SER A 550 13.88 14.88 -0.47
N ASP A 551 13.98 13.56 -0.50
CA ASP A 551 12.92 12.65 -0.03
C ASP A 551 12.89 12.49 1.50
N ASN A 552 13.90 13.01 2.21
CA ASN A 552 13.98 12.96 3.68
C ASN A 552 14.07 14.36 4.29
N TYR A 553 12.95 15.09 4.22
CA TYR A 553 12.88 16.48 4.69
C TYR A 553 13.17 16.66 6.20
N ILE A 554 12.91 15.65 7.03
CA ILE A 554 13.23 15.68 8.47
C ILE A 554 14.75 15.63 8.65
N PHE A 555 15.44 14.74 7.95
CA PHE A 555 16.90 14.67 7.98
C PHE A 555 17.53 15.94 7.44
N LEU A 556 16.98 16.46 6.33
CA LEU A 556 17.45 17.71 5.74
C LEU A 556 17.29 18.90 6.71
N ALA A 557 16.18 18.98 7.42
CA ALA A 557 15.98 20.00 8.45
C ALA A 557 16.94 19.83 9.65
N ALA A 558 17.19 18.57 10.06
CA ALA A 558 18.16 18.27 11.13
C ALA A 558 19.59 18.70 10.78
N GLN A 559 19.95 18.73 9.48
CA GLN A 559 21.27 19.23 9.04
C GLN A 559 21.47 20.73 9.25
N ARG A 560 20.40 21.50 9.50
CA ARG A 560 20.49 22.94 9.78
C ARG A 560 20.77 23.25 11.25
N TRP A 561 20.91 22.22 12.09
CA TRP A 561 21.22 22.37 13.51
C TRP A 561 22.67 22.05 13.82
N GLY A 562 23.24 22.75 14.82
CA GLY A 562 24.56 22.48 15.39
C GLY A 562 25.72 23.21 14.73
N ASN A 563 26.88 22.59 14.69
CA ASN A 563 28.12 23.22 14.23
C ASN A 563 28.23 23.18 12.70
N PHE A 564 28.22 24.37 12.06
CA PHE A 564 28.44 24.53 10.63
C PHE A 564 29.93 24.72 10.32
N ARG A 565 30.73 23.71 10.61
CA ARG A 565 32.20 23.81 10.47
C ARG A 565 32.68 24.15 9.05
N ARG A 566 31.94 23.75 7.99
CA ARG A 566 32.26 24.06 6.58
C ARG A 566 31.03 24.66 5.88
N GLY A 567 30.49 25.75 6.45
CA GLY A 567 29.36 26.47 5.85
C GLY A 567 29.78 27.36 4.68
N TYR A 568 28.89 27.61 3.76
CA TYR A 568 29.11 28.56 2.66
C TYR A 568 27.80 29.25 2.28
N TYR A 569 27.90 30.54 1.93
CA TYR A 569 26.79 31.24 1.29
C TYR A 569 26.82 30.97 -0.20
N PHE A 570 25.64 30.85 -0.78
CA PHE A 570 25.47 30.64 -2.21
C PHE A 570 24.26 31.37 -2.76
N ASP A 571 24.38 31.82 -4.02
CA ASP A 571 23.28 32.24 -4.85
C ASP A 571 23.11 31.22 -5.97
N GLU A 572 21.93 30.67 -6.11
CA GLU A 572 21.62 29.68 -7.14
C GLU A 572 20.48 30.16 -8.04
N HIS A 573 20.75 30.15 -9.35
CA HIS A 573 19.72 30.27 -10.37
C HIS A 573 19.62 28.96 -11.13
N ARG A 574 18.41 28.40 -11.19
CA ARG A 574 18.19 27.07 -11.75
C ARG A 574 16.99 27.07 -12.66
N PHE A 575 17.18 26.60 -13.89
CA PHE A 575 16.15 26.18 -14.81
C PHE A 575 16.09 24.66 -14.83
N ASN A 576 14.90 24.07 -14.77
CA ASN A 576 14.69 22.64 -14.82
C ASN A 576 13.57 22.32 -15.79
N SER A 577 13.79 21.37 -16.70
CA SER A 577 12.80 20.79 -17.59
C SER A 577 12.81 19.29 -17.43
N GLN A 578 11.67 18.71 -17.17
CA GLN A 578 11.50 17.26 -16.96
C GLN A 578 10.36 16.72 -17.80
N ARG A 579 10.56 15.54 -18.41
CA ARG A 579 9.52 14.83 -19.16
C ARG A 579 9.67 13.32 -19.06
N GLU A 580 8.56 12.64 -18.82
CA GLU A 580 8.45 11.21 -19.02
C GLU A 580 8.22 10.93 -20.52
N LEU A 581 9.25 10.45 -21.21
CA LEU A 581 9.22 10.19 -22.66
C LEU A 581 8.38 8.96 -23.00
N PHE A 582 8.51 7.91 -22.20
CA PHE A 582 7.68 6.71 -22.20
C PHE A 582 7.63 6.15 -20.77
N LYS A 583 6.70 5.25 -20.52
CA LYS A 583 6.46 4.72 -19.17
C LYS A 583 7.75 4.25 -18.49
N GLY A 584 8.06 4.89 -17.36
CA GLY A 584 9.23 4.60 -16.54
C GLY A 584 10.53 5.21 -17.05
N PHE A 585 10.56 5.94 -18.19
CA PHE A 585 11.76 6.66 -18.64
C PHE A 585 11.54 8.16 -18.58
N THR A 586 12.25 8.80 -17.65
CA THR A 586 12.20 10.24 -17.44
C THR A 586 13.51 10.87 -17.87
N GLN A 587 13.41 11.91 -18.70
CA GLN A 587 14.51 12.76 -19.08
C GLN A 587 14.39 14.10 -18.36
N ARG A 588 15.48 14.55 -17.75
CA ARG A 588 15.58 15.83 -17.04
C ARG A 588 16.76 16.62 -17.59
N LEU A 589 16.54 17.89 -17.82
CA LEU A 589 17.55 18.87 -18.21
C LEU A 589 17.55 19.98 -17.17
N VAL A 590 18.76 20.30 -16.64
CA VAL A 590 18.94 21.37 -15.67
C VAL A 590 20.02 22.31 -16.16
N LEU A 591 19.74 23.60 -16.17
CA LEU A 591 20.74 24.65 -16.24
C LEU A 591 20.88 25.25 -14.84
N ARG A 592 22.08 25.25 -14.30
CA ARG A 592 22.33 25.72 -12.94
C ARG A 592 23.51 26.69 -12.95
N HIS A 593 23.32 27.83 -12.31
CA HIS A 593 24.38 28.81 -12.03
C HIS A 593 24.44 28.98 -10.52
N THR A 594 25.61 28.85 -9.93
CA THR A 594 25.82 28.89 -8.48
C THR A 594 27.07 29.63 -8.11
N THR A 595 26.99 30.54 -7.13
CA THR A 595 28.15 31.13 -6.46
C THR A 595 28.50 30.34 -5.21
N PHE A 596 29.74 30.28 -4.84
CA PHE A 596 30.24 29.64 -3.63
C PHE A 596 31.12 30.63 -2.84
N ASN A 597 30.61 31.03 -1.66
CA ASN A 597 31.29 31.97 -0.75
C ASN A 597 31.46 31.30 0.62
N PRO A 598 32.60 30.69 0.94
CA PRO A 598 32.83 29.96 2.18
C PRO A 598 32.81 30.86 3.39
N THR A 599 32.39 30.34 4.54
CA THR A 599 32.48 30.98 5.87
C THR A 599 33.61 30.36 6.71
N PHE A 600 34.43 29.56 6.09
CA PHE A 600 35.56 28.86 6.70
C PHE A 600 36.82 29.09 5.85
N PRO A 601 38.01 28.88 6.40
CA PRO A 601 39.27 28.95 5.64
C PRO A 601 39.22 27.98 4.45
N PHE A 602 39.20 28.53 3.24
CA PHE A 602 39.17 27.79 1.99
C PHE A 602 40.00 28.53 0.93
N ALA A 603 40.86 27.80 0.25
CA ALA A 603 41.57 28.31 -0.91
C ALA A 603 41.80 27.19 -1.92
N TYR A 604 41.93 27.55 -3.18
CA TYR A 604 42.36 26.63 -4.23
C TYR A 604 43.31 27.35 -5.20
N ASN A 605 44.19 26.59 -5.81
CA ASN A 605 45.16 27.09 -6.80
C ASN A 605 44.51 27.03 -8.20
N VAL A 606 44.38 28.17 -8.86
CA VAL A 606 43.76 28.23 -10.21
C VAL A 606 44.66 27.58 -11.27
N ASP A 607 45.99 27.70 -11.13
CA ASP A 607 46.96 27.09 -12.03
C ASP A 607 48.05 26.36 -11.22
N PRO A 608 47.92 25.03 -11.06
CA PRO A 608 48.84 24.21 -10.29
C PRO A 608 50.29 24.22 -10.82
N GLU A 609 50.49 24.61 -12.08
CA GLU A 609 51.83 24.68 -12.69
C GLU A 609 52.51 26.02 -12.45
N ASN A 610 51.76 27.04 -12.01
CA ASN A 610 52.27 28.35 -11.68
C ASN A 610 51.99 28.74 -10.22
N PRO A 611 52.82 28.32 -9.25
CA PRO A 611 52.59 28.54 -7.81
C PRO A 611 52.60 30.04 -7.39
N ALA A 612 53.09 30.94 -8.25
CA ALA A 612 53.08 32.39 -7.99
C ALA A 612 51.70 33.05 -8.27
N GLN A 613 50.74 32.28 -8.82
CA GLN A 613 49.42 32.77 -9.12
C GLN A 613 48.58 32.93 -7.81
N GLN A 614 47.75 33.95 -7.76
CA GLN A 614 46.92 34.27 -6.59
C GLN A 614 45.92 33.15 -6.27
N LEU A 615 45.91 32.70 -5.03
CA LEU A 615 44.94 31.76 -4.51
C LEU A 615 43.52 32.37 -4.56
N GLN A 616 42.56 31.59 -4.98
CA GLN A 616 41.16 31.99 -4.93
C GLN A 616 40.46 31.32 -3.76
N GLN A 617 39.52 32.05 -3.13
CA GLN A 617 38.78 31.61 -1.96
C GLN A 617 37.29 31.41 -2.24
N SER A 618 36.79 31.86 -3.38
CA SER A 618 35.39 31.71 -3.84
C SER A 618 35.39 31.39 -5.33
N TYR A 619 34.28 30.88 -5.80
CA TYR A 619 34.10 30.60 -7.22
C TYR A 619 32.64 30.73 -7.65
N THR A 620 32.44 30.83 -8.96
CA THR A 620 31.18 30.77 -9.65
C THR A 620 31.18 29.60 -10.60
N ASN A 621 30.05 28.88 -10.69
CA ASN A 621 29.88 27.71 -11.54
C ASN A 621 28.60 27.79 -12.37
N ALA A 622 28.72 27.57 -13.69
CA ALA A 622 27.59 27.44 -14.60
C ALA A 622 27.65 26.06 -15.25
N GLU A 623 26.58 25.29 -15.16
CA GLU A 623 26.55 23.91 -15.64
C GLU A 623 25.23 23.50 -16.28
N LEU A 624 25.33 22.57 -17.23
CA LEU A 624 24.25 21.83 -17.83
C LEU A 624 24.28 20.40 -17.28
N ILE A 625 23.15 19.95 -16.73
CA ILE A 625 22.97 18.58 -16.26
C ILE A 625 21.90 17.90 -17.13
N ILE A 626 22.24 16.77 -17.68
CA ILE A 626 21.33 15.88 -18.40
C ILE A 626 21.21 14.59 -17.60
N GLU A 627 19.99 14.30 -17.14
CA GLU A 627 19.72 13.11 -16.34
C GLU A 627 18.68 12.22 -17.04
N SER A 628 19.04 10.98 -17.22
CA SER A 628 18.18 9.93 -17.78
C SER A 628 17.88 8.92 -16.69
N ARG A 629 16.60 8.74 -16.34
CA ARG A 629 16.17 7.85 -15.28
C ARG A 629 15.20 6.81 -15.85
N TYR A 630 15.49 5.53 -15.61
CA TYR A 630 14.64 4.43 -16.02
C TYR A 630 14.20 3.60 -14.81
N ALA A 631 12.88 3.45 -14.65
CA ALA A 631 12.23 2.71 -13.58
C ALA A 631 10.88 2.16 -14.07
N ARG A 632 10.91 0.99 -14.72
CA ARG A 632 9.81 0.44 -15.54
C ARG A 632 8.47 0.27 -14.81
N ASP A 633 8.50 -0.21 -13.57
CA ASP A 633 7.30 -0.54 -12.77
C ASP A 633 7.15 0.37 -11.55
N GLU A 634 7.65 1.59 -11.65
CA GLU A 634 7.52 2.58 -10.59
C GLU A 634 6.09 3.08 -10.48
N LEU A 635 5.62 3.13 -9.26
CA LEU A 635 4.31 3.66 -8.90
C LEU A 635 4.45 5.11 -8.44
N PHE A 636 3.58 5.96 -8.91
CA PHE A 636 3.53 7.36 -8.51
C PHE A 636 2.19 7.73 -7.92
N ILE A 637 2.24 8.61 -6.94
CA ILE A 637 1.10 9.35 -6.42
C ILE A 637 1.18 10.77 -6.92
N ILE A 638 0.04 11.35 -7.21
CA ILE A 638 -0.09 12.81 -7.39
C ILE A 638 -0.77 13.34 -6.14
N ASP A 639 -0.04 14.05 -5.29
CA ASP A 639 -0.57 14.74 -4.14
C ASP A 639 -0.54 16.25 -4.40
N ASP A 640 -1.71 16.86 -4.47
CA ASP A 640 -1.87 18.24 -4.91
C ASP A 640 -1.22 18.46 -6.29
N ASN A 641 -0.16 19.24 -6.37
CA ASN A 641 0.63 19.46 -7.57
C ASN A 641 1.96 18.70 -7.60
N ASP A 642 2.25 17.89 -6.60
CA ASP A 642 3.50 17.12 -6.51
C ASP A 642 3.31 15.68 -6.99
N ARG A 643 4.31 15.15 -7.69
CA ARG A 643 4.39 13.73 -8.09
C ARG A 643 5.37 13.00 -7.17
N ILE A 644 4.85 12.11 -6.34
CA ILE A 644 5.62 11.38 -5.33
C ILE A 644 5.82 9.94 -5.79
N SER A 645 7.05 9.44 -5.75
CA SER A 645 7.35 8.04 -6.06
C SER A 645 7.07 7.14 -4.87
N LEU A 646 6.40 6.01 -5.10
CA LEU A 646 6.23 4.91 -4.15
C LEU A 646 7.29 3.81 -4.34
N GLY A 647 8.25 4.05 -5.22
CA GLY A 647 9.29 3.08 -5.57
C GLY A 647 8.85 2.04 -6.61
N THR A 648 9.76 1.13 -6.91
CA THR A 648 9.56 0.03 -7.85
C THR A 648 9.25 -1.27 -7.12
N THR A 649 8.46 -2.15 -7.76
CA THR A 649 8.10 -3.46 -7.20
C THR A 649 9.11 -4.55 -7.56
N ARG A 650 9.58 -4.61 -8.81
CA ARG A 650 10.47 -5.66 -9.33
C ARG A 650 11.66 -5.14 -10.11
N SER A 651 11.47 -4.04 -10.86
CA SER A 651 12.50 -3.53 -11.77
C SER A 651 13.56 -2.74 -11.03
N PRO A 652 14.81 -2.74 -11.52
CA PRO A 652 15.80 -1.80 -11.02
C PRO A 652 15.46 -0.36 -11.42
N VAL A 653 15.97 0.59 -10.65
CA VAL A 653 16.02 2.01 -11.02
C VAL A 653 17.44 2.30 -11.52
N ILE A 654 17.54 2.78 -12.74
CA ILE A 654 18.82 3.15 -13.36
C ILE A 654 18.81 4.66 -13.59
N VAL A 655 19.85 5.35 -13.12
CA VAL A 655 20.00 6.79 -13.30
C VAL A 655 21.37 7.06 -13.91
N ALA A 656 21.40 7.69 -15.07
CA ALA A 656 22.61 8.19 -15.71
C ALA A 656 22.56 9.71 -15.73
N ARG A 657 23.61 10.36 -15.19
CA ARG A 657 23.73 11.81 -15.12
C ARG A 657 25.01 12.23 -15.82
N PHE A 658 24.88 13.11 -16.80
CA PHE A 658 25.96 13.80 -17.46
C PHE A 658 25.93 15.28 -17.03
N THR A 659 27.06 15.82 -16.58
CA THR A 659 27.20 17.23 -16.19
C THR A 659 28.33 17.86 -16.99
N ARG A 660 28.04 18.99 -17.61
CA ARG A 660 29.02 19.82 -18.31
C ARG A 660 29.03 21.22 -17.68
N GLY A 661 30.17 21.62 -17.13
CA GLY A 661 30.46 23.01 -16.70
C GLY A 661 30.96 23.82 -17.89
N PHE A 662 30.74 25.14 -17.84
CA PHE A 662 31.18 26.07 -18.90
C PHE A 662 31.87 27.27 -18.27
N ARG A 663 33.13 27.51 -18.64
CA ARG A 663 33.87 28.70 -18.24
C ARG A 663 33.30 29.94 -18.93
N ASP A 664 33.45 31.09 -18.31
CA ASP A 664 33.09 32.43 -18.77
C ASP A 664 31.56 32.67 -18.99
N ILE A 665 30.70 31.65 -18.88
CA ILE A 665 29.27 31.83 -18.92
C ILE A 665 28.79 32.41 -17.60
N MET A 666 28.26 33.65 -17.64
CA MET A 666 27.78 34.39 -16.45
C MET A 666 28.87 34.51 -15.35
N GLY A 667 30.14 34.58 -15.75
CA GLY A 667 31.29 34.67 -14.81
C GLY A 667 31.69 33.36 -14.16
N SER A 668 31.37 32.23 -14.77
CA SER A 668 31.80 30.91 -14.28
C SER A 668 33.28 30.66 -14.50
N ASP A 669 33.92 30.01 -13.53
CA ASP A 669 35.36 29.82 -13.45
C ASP A 669 35.85 28.52 -14.12
N PHE A 670 34.97 27.51 -14.35
CA PHE A 670 35.43 26.18 -14.70
C PHE A 670 34.79 25.63 -15.96
N ASP A 671 35.59 24.94 -16.78
CA ASP A 671 35.17 23.98 -17.76
C ASP A 671 35.37 22.57 -17.20
N PHE A 672 34.35 21.74 -17.21
CA PHE A 672 34.48 20.39 -16.72
C PHE A 672 33.37 19.46 -17.22
N THR A 673 33.66 18.17 -17.12
CA THR A 673 32.72 17.09 -17.45
C THR A 673 32.68 16.09 -16.32
N LYS A 674 31.44 15.66 -15.94
CA LYS A 674 31.21 14.55 -14.98
C LYS A 674 30.24 13.56 -15.55
N LEU A 675 30.46 12.29 -15.24
CA LEU A 675 29.55 11.20 -15.57
C LEU A 675 29.26 10.39 -14.32
N ARG A 676 27.96 10.24 -13.97
CA ARG A 676 27.51 9.43 -12.84
C ARG A 676 26.50 8.40 -13.33
N LEU A 677 26.66 7.17 -12.86
CA LEU A 677 25.73 6.06 -13.10
C LEU A 677 25.32 5.45 -11.75
N SER A 678 24.03 5.31 -11.51
CA SER A 678 23.50 4.67 -10.31
C SER A 678 22.52 3.57 -10.68
N LEU A 679 22.58 2.45 -9.98
CA LEU A 679 21.70 1.30 -10.11
C LEU A 679 21.17 0.92 -8.73
N TYR A 680 19.88 1.11 -8.52
CA TYR A 680 19.18 0.67 -7.31
C TYR A 680 18.30 -0.53 -7.62
N LYS A 681 18.32 -1.55 -6.74
CA LYS A 681 17.46 -2.73 -6.88
C LYS A 681 17.04 -3.29 -5.53
N ARG A 682 15.75 -3.57 -5.40
CA ARG A 682 15.18 -4.40 -4.33
C ARG A 682 15.23 -5.86 -4.77
N VAL A 683 15.79 -6.73 -3.94
CA VAL A 683 15.91 -8.18 -4.19
C VAL A 683 15.18 -8.93 -3.08
N ARG A 684 14.34 -9.87 -3.45
CA ARG A 684 13.58 -10.71 -2.51
C ARG A 684 14.23 -12.08 -2.43
N PHE A 685 14.49 -12.55 -1.21
CA PHE A 685 15.13 -13.84 -0.94
C PHE A 685 14.17 -14.84 -0.27
N GLY A 686 12.85 -14.64 -0.46
CA GLY A 686 11.82 -15.47 0.18
C GLY A 686 11.91 -15.40 1.70
N PRO A 687 12.00 -16.55 2.41
CA PRO A 687 12.04 -16.58 3.88
C PRO A 687 13.28 -15.90 4.46
N LEU A 688 14.34 -15.76 3.67
CA LEU A 688 15.57 -15.08 4.11
C LEU A 688 15.43 -13.57 4.16
N GLY A 689 14.31 -13.02 3.63
CA GLY A 689 14.00 -11.60 3.73
C GLY A 689 14.24 -10.81 2.44
N ILE A 690 14.51 -9.51 2.61
CA ILE A 690 14.57 -8.54 1.52
C ILE A 690 15.89 -7.79 1.57
N GLY A 691 16.60 -7.75 0.44
CA GLY A 691 17.80 -6.95 0.25
C GLY A 691 17.54 -5.71 -0.60
N TYR A 692 18.18 -4.61 -0.26
CA TYR A 692 18.21 -3.37 -1.02
C TYR A 692 19.67 -3.08 -1.40
N ALA A 693 19.95 -3.03 -2.69
CA ALA A 693 21.30 -2.80 -3.23
C ALA A 693 21.31 -1.49 -4.02
N ASN A 694 22.30 -0.66 -3.79
CA ASN A 694 22.58 0.55 -4.55
C ASN A 694 24.06 0.55 -4.98
N LEU A 695 24.29 0.56 -6.28
CA LEU A 695 25.61 0.66 -6.88
C LEU A 695 25.71 2.00 -7.59
N THR A 696 26.69 2.83 -7.23
CA THR A 696 26.92 4.13 -7.86
C THR A 696 28.38 4.28 -8.26
N GLY A 697 28.62 4.74 -9.48
CA GLY A 697 29.94 5.14 -9.95
C GLY A 697 29.91 6.56 -10.50
N GLU A 698 30.96 7.32 -10.26
CA GLU A 698 31.13 8.67 -10.80
C GLU A 698 32.59 8.90 -11.21
N TYR A 699 32.75 9.64 -12.29
CA TYR A 699 34.05 10.06 -12.82
C TYR A 699 34.00 11.56 -13.19
N VAL A 700 34.93 12.33 -12.65
CA VAL A 700 35.17 13.74 -12.97
C VAL A 700 36.41 13.79 -13.86
N PHE A 701 36.27 14.30 -15.08
CA PHE A 701 37.32 14.25 -16.09
C PHE A 701 38.35 15.37 -15.94
N ASP A 702 37.96 16.47 -15.36
CA ASP A 702 38.69 17.70 -15.34
C ASP A 702 39.10 18.11 -13.90
N PRO A 703 40.14 18.90 -13.73
CA PRO A 703 40.56 19.40 -12.42
C PRO A 703 39.55 20.40 -11.86
N LEU A 704 39.17 20.19 -10.60
CA LEU A 704 38.16 21.02 -9.90
C LEU A 704 38.55 21.23 -8.43
N PRO A 705 38.20 22.38 -7.83
CA PRO A 705 38.28 22.55 -6.39
C PRO A 705 37.35 21.52 -5.69
N TYR A 706 37.80 21.07 -4.49
CA TYR A 706 37.16 19.92 -3.84
C TYR A 706 35.67 20.06 -3.57
N PRO A 707 35.06 21.24 -3.33
CA PRO A 707 33.61 21.31 -3.16
C PRO A 707 32.80 20.98 -4.42
N LEU A 708 33.46 21.07 -5.60
CA LEU A 708 32.84 20.62 -6.87
C LEU A 708 33.12 19.17 -7.20
N LEU A 709 34.01 18.45 -6.51
CA LEU A 709 34.27 17.03 -6.68
C LEU A 709 33.17 16.19 -6.00
N SER A 710 33.28 14.87 -6.07
CA SER A 710 32.37 13.94 -5.43
C SER A 710 32.65 13.86 -3.93
N LEU A 711 31.87 14.58 -3.14
CA LEU A 711 31.88 14.50 -1.69
C LEU A 711 30.99 13.34 -1.23
N HIS A 712 31.56 12.44 -0.43
CA HIS A 712 30.82 11.31 0.08
C HIS A 712 29.98 11.73 1.27
N LEU A 713 28.68 11.37 1.21
CA LEU A 713 27.68 11.84 2.18
C LEU A 713 27.85 11.10 3.51
N GLY A 714 28.49 11.76 4.48
CA GLY A 714 28.59 11.29 5.86
C GLY A 714 27.35 11.57 6.70
N ASN A 715 27.37 11.21 7.99
CA ASN A 715 26.28 11.47 8.93
C ASN A 715 26.84 11.92 10.28
N GLN A 716 26.48 13.12 10.71
CA GLN A 716 26.81 13.66 12.03
C GLN A 716 25.54 13.90 12.88
N THR A 717 24.41 13.27 12.50
CA THR A 717 23.16 13.37 13.25
C THR A 717 22.91 12.06 14.02
N PRO A 718 22.09 12.08 15.07
CA PRO A 718 21.68 10.87 15.77
C PRO A 718 20.66 10.03 14.98
N ILE A 719 20.28 10.48 13.78
CA ILE A 719 19.27 9.82 12.94
C ILE A 719 19.99 8.93 11.92
N TYR A 720 19.75 7.63 11.99
CA TYR A 720 20.22 6.69 10.98
C TYR A 720 19.56 6.96 9.62
N THR A 721 20.34 6.90 8.56
CA THR A 721 19.81 6.99 7.20
C THR A 721 20.52 6.00 6.26
N THR A 722 19.76 5.47 5.31
CA THR A 722 20.25 4.48 4.34
C THR A 722 21.03 5.09 3.18
N VAL A 723 20.96 6.41 3.03
CA VAL A 723 21.61 7.14 1.92
C VAL A 723 22.98 7.73 2.29
N THR A 724 23.41 7.57 3.55
CA THR A 724 24.68 8.10 4.05
C THR A 724 25.60 7.00 4.56
N TYR A 725 26.88 7.31 4.66
CA TYR A 725 27.84 6.55 5.47
C TYR A 725 27.70 7.04 6.92
N ASN A 726 27.14 6.19 7.80
CA ASN A 726 26.73 6.61 9.14
C ASN A 726 27.90 6.76 10.14
N LEU A 727 29.09 6.26 9.80
CA LEU A 727 30.33 6.41 10.57
C LEU A 727 31.32 7.42 9.96
N MET A 728 30.93 8.07 8.85
CA MET A 728 31.75 9.06 8.14
C MET A 728 31.28 10.47 8.50
N ASP A 729 32.22 11.38 8.71
CA ASP A 729 31.92 12.80 8.91
C ASP A 729 31.52 13.51 7.61
N PHE A 730 30.86 14.66 7.71
CA PHE A 730 30.53 15.47 6.54
C PHE A 730 31.79 16.01 5.84
N GLY A 731 31.96 15.67 4.55
CA GLY A 731 33.08 16.09 3.76
C GLY A 731 34.41 15.48 4.21
N GLU A 732 34.37 14.35 4.92
CA GLU A 732 35.58 13.64 5.36
C GLU A 732 36.37 13.14 4.17
N PHE A 733 35.73 12.52 3.19
CA PHE A 733 36.39 12.05 1.99
C PHE A 733 35.84 12.70 0.73
N VAL A 734 36.76 12.99 -0.20
CA VAL A 734 36.46 13.51 -1.53
C VAL A 734 37.16 12.66 -2.59
N SER A 735 36.51 12.51 -3.74
CA SER A 735 37.05 11.74 -4.87
C SER A 735 36.71 12.41 -6.20
N ASP A 736 37.57 12.25 -7.19
CA ASP A 736 37.26 12.58 -8.60
C ASP A 736 36.78 11.37 -9.38
N ARG A 737 36.94 10.18 -8.81
CA ARG A 737 36.41 8.91 -9.33
C ARG A 737 36.15 7.96 -8.20
N TYR A 738 34.99 7.32 -8.25
CA TYR A 738 34.64 6.32 -7.24
C TYR A 738 33.61 5.32 -7.74
N VAL A 739 33.55 4.20 -7.03
CA VAL A 739 32.46 3.24 -7.06
C VAL A 739 32.03 3.02 -5.61
N SER A 740 30.74 3.13 -5.35
CA SER A 740 30.15 2.83 -4.06
C SER A 740 29.10 1.72 -4.19
N PHE A 741 29.09 0.83 -3.22
CA PHE A 741 28.08 -0.20 -3.08
C PHE A 741 27.46 -0.12 -1.69
N ASN A 742 26.17 0.18 -1.62
CA ASN A 742 25.41 0.22 -0.38
C ASN A 742 24.39 -0.92 -0.40
N TYR A 743 24.43 -1.76 0.63
CA TYR A 743 23.53 -2.90 0.76
C TYR A 743 22.90 -2.92 2.13
N GLN A 744 21.58 -3.10 2.16
CA GLN A 744 20.81 -3.30 3.38
C GLN A 744 19.98 -4.58 3.24
N HIS A 745 20.05 -5.45 4.24
CA HIS A 745 19.29 -6.70 4.29
C HIS A 745 18.39 -6.76 5.51
N HIS A 746 17.12 -6.92 5.29
CA HIS A 746 16.11 -7.17 6.32
C HIS A 746 15.88 -8.67 6.39
N PHE A 747 16.40 -9.32 7.45
CA PHE A 747 16.28 -10.77 7.67
C PHE A 747 14.89 -11.19 8.12
N GLU A 748 14.00 -10.22 8.32
CA GLU A 748 12.66 -10.43 8.83
C GLU A 748 12.67 -11.24 10.12
N GLY A 749 11.86 -12.29 10.25
CA GLY A 749 11.86 -13.19 11.41
C GLY A 749 12.79 -14.39 11.28
N PHE A 750 13.50 -14.56 10.17
CA PHE A 750 14.25 -15.77 9.85
C PHE A 750 15.27 -16.18 10.93
N LEU A 751 16.02 -15.21 11.46
CA LEU A 751 17.03 -15.48 12.49
C LEU A 751 16.44 -15.44 13.90
N LEU A 752 15.85 -14.32 14.30
CA LEU A 752 15.51 -14.05 15.69
C LEU A 752 14.25 -14.77 16.17
N ASN A 753 13.28 -15.02 15.29
CA ASN A 753 12.07 -15.75 15.67
C ASN A 753 12.31 -17.22 15.98
N ARG A 754 13.45 -17.80 15.58
CA ARG A 754 13.85 -19.19 15.90
C ARG A 754 14.43 -19.35 17.29
N ILE A 755 14.83 -18.25 17.93
CA ILE A 755 15.39 -18.26 19.28
C ILE A 755 14.28 -17.91 20.28
N PRO A 756 13.81 -18.85 21.14
CA PRO A 756 12.61 -18.64 21.96
C PRO A 756 12.67 -17.43 22.88
N LEU A 757 13.85 -17.06 23.40
CA LEU A 757 14.02 -15.89 24.25
C LEU A 757 13.93 -14.58 23.44
N LEU A 758 14.64 -14.50 22.31
CA LEU A 758 14.67 -13.30 21.46
C LEU A 758 13.35 -13.06 20.75
N ARG A 759 12.60 -14.12 20.43
CA ARG A 759 11.26 -14.03 19.86
C ARG A 759 10.31 -13.20 20.73
N LYS A 760 10.41 -13.29 22.06
CA LYS A 760 9.57 -12.52 22.99
C LYS A 760 9.83 -11.01 22.90
N LEU A 761 11.02 -10.61 22.46
CA LEU A 761 11.40 -9.20 22.29
C LEU A 761 10.85 -8.57 21.00
N LYS A 762 10.29 -9.39 20.10
CA LYS A 762 9.74 -8.95 18.80
C LYS A 762 10.77 -8.21 17.93
N TRP A 763 12.05 -8.48 18.10
CA TRP A 763 13.11 -7.84 17.33
C TRP A 763 13.21 -8.44 15.93
N ARG A 764 13.61 -7.61 14.99
CA ARG A 764 13.96 -8.00 13.63
C ARG A 764 15.37 -7.53 13.33
N MET A 765 16.11 -8.38 12.67
CA MET A 765 17.49 -8.09 12.34
C MET A 765 17.59 -7.39 10.99
N VAL A 766 18.36 -6.31 10.96
CA VAL A 766 18.76 -5.62 9.74
C VAL A 766 20.28 -5.63 9.68
N GLY A 767 20.85 -6.03 8.56
CA GLY A 767 22.28 -5.95 8.29
C GLY A 767 22.55 -4.91 7.23
N THR A 768 23.64 -4.15 7.37
CA THR A 768 24.09 -3.18 6.37
C THR A 768 25.54 -3.39 6.01
N ALA A 769 25.88 -3.16 4.75
CA ALA A 769 27.24 -3.20 4.26
C ALA A 769 27.43 -2.06 3.24
N ASN A 770 28.25 -1.08 3.57
CA ASN A 770 28.57 0.04 2.71
C ASN A 770 30.05 -0.02 2.34
N VAL A 771 30.33 -0.02 1.06
CA VAL A 771 31.70 -0.09 0.52
C VAL A 771 31.89 1.10 -0.41
N LEU A 772 32.95 1.85 -0.21
CA LEU A 772 33.35 2.94 -1.07
C LEU A 772 34.80 2.70 -1.53
N TYR A 773 34.99 2.63 -2.81
CA TYR A 773 36.29 2.57 -3.43
C TYR A 773 36.47 3.74 -4.39
N GLY A 774 37.41 4.59 -4.13
CA GLY A 774 37.63 5.79 -4.92
C GLY A 774 39.01 6.37 -4.71
N GLY A 775 39.24 7.50 -5.33
CA GLY A 775 40.50 8.20 -5.21
C GLY A 775 40.47 9.58 -5.83
N MET A 776 41.56 10.26 -5.69
CA MET A 776 41.79 11.59 -6.23
C MET A 776 43.07 11.58 -7.05
N SER A 777 43.01 12.08 -8.26
CA SER A 777 44.13 12.23 -9.16
C SER A 777 45.16 13.23 -8.59
N ASP A 778 46.42 13.11 -8.99
CA ASP A 778 47.46 14.04 -8.58
C ASP A 778 47.16 15.48 -9.05
N MET A 779 46.42 15.61 -10.18
CA MET A 779 46.00 16.90 -10.71
C MET A 779 45.03 17.61 -9.74
N ASN A 780 44.00 16.91 -9.29
CA ASN A 780 43.04 17.44 -8.33
C ASN A 780 43.65 17.67 -6.92
N ARG A 781 44.61 16.82 -6.53
CA ARG A 781 45.35 17.04 -5.26
C ARG A 781 46.17 18.32 -5.24
N LYS A 782 46.75 18.71 -6.38
CA LYS A 782 47.53 19.96 -6.50
C LYS A 782 46.66 21.22 -6.40
N LEU A 783 45.34 21.10 -6.70
CA LEU A 783 44.40 22.21 -6.54
C LEU A 783 44.02 22.46 -5.06
N VAL A 784 44.15 21.46 -4.20
CA VAL A 784 43.84 21.58 -2.78
C VAL A 784 45.06 22.11 -2.07
N VAL A 785 44.98 23.34 -1.64
CA VAL A 785 46.04 24.05 -0.89
C VAL A 785 45.51 24.44 0.49
N ASP A 786 46.41 24.65 1.43
CA ASP A 786 46.03 25.21 2.73
C ASP A 786 45.66 26.67 2.56
N ALA A 787 44.59 27.09 3.17
CA ALA A 787 44.21 28.50 3.14
C ALA A 787 45.21 29.31 3.96
N PRO A 788 45.46 30.58 3.63
CA PRO A 788 46.41 31.43 4.37
C PRO A 788 46.10 31.58 5.86
N ASP A 789 44.83 31.45 6.22
CA ASP A 789 44.28 31.53 7.57
C ASP A 789 44.04 30.15 8.23
N ASP A 790 44.43 29.04 7.58
CA ASP A 790 44.43 27.67 8.10
C ASP A 790 45.76 26.95 7.82
N PRO A 791 46.86 27.40 8.41
CA PRO A 791 48.17 26.82 8.14
C PRO A 791 48.29 25.36 8.59
N ASP A 792 47.51 24.95 9.54
CA ASP A 792 47.47 23.57 10.04
C ASP A 792 46.60 22.63 9.18
N GLY A 793 45.89 23.17 8.18
CA GLY A 793 45.06 22.42 7.25
C GLY A 793 43.81 21.73 7.89
N ALA A 794 43.30 22.32 8.97
CA ALA A 794 42.14 21.74 9.72
C ALA A 794 40.89 21.63 8.88
N TYR A 795 40.76 22.43 7.83
CA TYR A 795 39.62 22.42 6.90
C TYR A 795 39.89 21.66 5.59
N ARG A 796 41.07 21.07 5.45
CA ARG A 796 41.41 20.25 4.30
C ARG A 796 40.55 19.00 4.22
N PRO A 797 40.01 18.60 3.05
CA PRO A 797 39.30 17.34 2.92
C PRO A 797 40.28 16.16 3.04
N GLY A 798 39.77 15.05 3.61
CA GLY A 798 40.50 13.80 3.60
C GLY A 798 40.48 13.13 2.23
N TYR A 799 41.42 12.24 2.01
CA TYR A 799 41.48 11.39 0.81
C TYR A 799 41.54 9.93 1.22
N MET A 800 40.87 9.09 0.47
CA MET A 800 41.04 7.65 0.63
C MET A 800 42.47 7.24 0.25
N GLN A 801 43.04 6.32 1.05
CA GLN A 801 44.34 5.75 0.72
C GLN A 801 44.25 4.95 -0.58
N ARG A 802 45.26 5.11 -1.44
CA ARG A 802 45.30 4.44 -2.73
C ARG A 802 45.23 2.91 -2.56
N GLY A 803 44.21 2.30 -3.18
CA GLY A 803 44.01 0.85 -3.14
C GLY A 803 43.27 0.28 -1.94
N LEU A 804 42.87 1.10 -0.95
CA LEU A 804 42.06 0.63 0.20
C LEU A 804 40.61 1.17 0.08
N PRO A 805 39.60 0.29 0.15
CA PRO A 805 38.21 0.71 0.23
C PRO A 805 37.89 1.21 1.65
N TYR A 806 36.97 2.18 1.74
CA TYR A 806 36.26 2.44 2.99
C TYR A 806 35.13 1.42 3.13
N ILE A 807 35.05 0.76 4.27
CA ILE A 807 34.03 -0.27 4.53
C ILE A 807 33.35 0.06 5.86
N GLU A 808 32.02 0.09 5.81
CA GLU A 808 31.18 0.25 6.98
C GLU A 808 30.21 -0.93 7.04
N LEU A 809 30.19 -1.65 8.15
CA LEU A 809 29.27 -2.73 8.41
C LEU A 809 28.41 -2.38 9.62
N GLY A 810 27.13 -2.69 9.53
CA GLY A 810 26.17 -2.43 10.60
C GLY A 810 25.17 -3.55 10.78
N TYR A 811 24.65 -3.65 11.99
CA TYR A 811 23.51 -4.50 12.30
C TYR A 811 22.60 -3.79 13.30
N GLY A 812 21.31 -4.04 13.23
CA GLY A 812 20.32 -3.42 14.07
C GLY A 812 19.06 -4.26 14.21
#